data_772f6d7e3841ca06b1d49b2301604919
#
_entry.id   772f6d7e3841ca06b1d49b2301604919
#
_cell.length_a   1.000
_cell.length_b   1.000
_cell.length_c   1.000
_cell.angle_alpha   90.00
_cell.angle_beta   90.00
_cell.angle_gamma   90.00
#
_symmetry.space_group_name_H-M   'P 1'
#
loop_
_entity.id
_entity.type
_entity.pdbx_description
1 polymer ?
#
loop_
_entity_poly.entity_id
_entity_poly.type
_entity_poly.pdbx_seq_one_letter_code
_entity_poly.pdbx_strand_id
1 'polypeptide(L)'
;MSSHAGTVSAPQSAPAASPWIYGPWLDLIVGCGAWSAPLLGAALLLTQTRSHAWVVAFYLLALAFNYPHFMATVYRAYHTRADFEKYKIFTLHITLLLVLTGVLLHASYRLFPWVFTLYILWSPWHYTGQNFGLLMMFARRSGADVKRGERRSIRAAFVASYLMLLASFETGGSTDPLILSLGLAAKYTLPARLVLGSAFAIFMFFGFSRLVRRHGLRTLLAPLTLALTQFIWFVVPTLLELHAQIPQTRYSSGILAVLHSAQYIWITSYYQRREARAAGESGWRLSGYFLTLVAGGIALFIPGPWIVSRVLHYDFTTSFLIFTAVVNIHHFILDGALWKLRDSRISGLLIGGADKKETTAQASAPARPSRVARLISSPVFRVALVALLFLWGGFDQIHFALGTHEENLSSLVEASRMNPWDSTIQSRIAATEAKAGDRSAAVEALERAVAINPNDEGLQQACARALLEAGRYQEAYDRYAKLRELYPRDPNVLVSYGILAARLGHADDAIDSWEKAVTIDPNQINAHLYLAETFDQRGEFAAAARHWAEFLRLAAVDPEDPAATTDQRISGAIQCADDQSNSNQPEAALAQYRTAISMAKASDDVKLESLAWVHMADSRDKFGDVKLAAASYERGLALDAKAGDAHNEALDWFNYGQFLRRHGIPEDLVYACLLHSEQLLATTGGSELDTATKMRREVESKLGNKAGASQKELPELLARAGELPAYSF
;
A
#
# COMPACT_ATOMS: atom_id res chain seq x y z
N MET A 1 59.85 60.08 45.97
CA MET A 1 59.67 59.49 44.64
C MET A 1 58.87 58.18 44.80
N SER A 2 57.60 58.28 44.74
CA SER A 2 56.67 57.11 44.87
C SER A 2 56.18 56.65 43.46
N SER A 3 56.55 55.45 43.12
CA SER A 3 56.09 54.81 41.89
C SER A 3 54.74 54.18 42.12
N HIS A 4 53.71 54.72 41.51
CA HIS A 4 52.40 54.03 41.35
C HIS A 4 52.52 52.93 40.29
N ALA A 5 52.47 51.66 40.71
CA ALA A 5 52.27 50.53 39.84
C ALA A 5 50.76 50.43 39.57
N GLY A 6 50.35 50.74 38.34
CA GLY A 6 48.99 50.51 37.86
C GLY A 6 48.73 49.02 37.64
N THR A 7 47.79 48.46 38.38
CA THR A 7 47.27 47.10 38.15
C THR A 7 46.49 47.09 36.84
N VAL A 8 47.07 46.44 35.86
CA VAL A 8 46.34 46.12 34.63
C VAL A 8 45.33 45.00 34.98
N SER A 9 44.05 45.36 35.06
CA SER A 9 42.98 44.40 35.20
C SER A 9 42.94 43.53 33.94
N ALA A 10 43.03 42.18 34.11
CA ALA A 10 42.87 41.22 33.04
C ALA A 10 41.50 41.42 32.34
N PRO A 11 41.45 41.30 31.02
CA PRO A 11 40.18 41.45 30.29
C PRO A 11 39.16 40.44 30.80
N GLN A 12 38.03 40.91 31.32
CA GLN A 12 36.89 40.09 31.69
C GLN A 12 36.52 39.25 30.47
N SER A 13 36.63 37.92 30.59
CA SER A 13 36.16 36.96 29.58
C SER A 13 34.70 37.25 29.28
N ALA A 14 34.37 37.51 28.03
CA ALA A 14 32.99 37.68 27.57
C ALA A 14 32.13 36.52 28.09
N PRO A 15 30.93 36.78 28.60
CA PRO A 15 30.07 35.71 29.13
C PRO A 15 29.87 34.63 28.06
N ALA A 16 30.14 33.38 28.44
CA ALA A 16 29.97 32.24 27.57
C ALA A 16 28.55 32.25 27.00
N ALA A 17 28.42 32.22 25.67
CA ALA A 17 27.12 32.22 25.01
C ALA A 17 26.26 31.05 25.54
N SER A 18 25.00 31.30 25.85
CA SER A 18 24.08 30.25 26.30
C SER A 18 24.10 29.06 25.32
N PRO A 19 24.19 27.80 25.80
CA PRO A 19 24.10 26.63 24.94
C PRO A 19 22.73 26.54 24.22
N TRP A 20 21.74 27.22 24.79
CA TRP A 20 20.36 27.21 24.30
C TRP A 20 20.07 28.41 23.37
N ILE A 21 19.14 28.20 22.45
CA ILE A 21 18.68 29.22 21.48
C ILE A 21 17.54 30.05 22.06
N TYR A 22 16.45 29.37 22.44
CA TYR A 22 15.28 29.98 23.08
C TYR A 22 15.16 29.60 24.57
N GLY A 23 15.75 28.48 24.96
CA GLY A 23 15.73 27.95 26.30
C GLY A 23 15.70 26.41 26.30
N PRO A 24 16.06 25.76 27.43
CA PRO A 24 16.27 24.31 27.45
C PRO A 24 15.03 23.52 27.03
N TRP A 25 13.86 23.87 27.51
CA TRP A 25 12.63 23.13 27.23
C TRP A 25 12.19 23.25 25.77
N LEU A 26 12.12 24.46 25.25
CA LEU A 26 11.68 24.66 23.86
C LEU A 26 12.67 24.08 22.87
N ASP A 27 13.96 24.22 23.15
CA ASP A 27 15.01 23.67 22.30
C ASP A 27 15.02 22.14 22.30
N LEU A 28 14.80 21.50 23.46
CA LEU A 28 14.73 20.05 23.55
C LEU A 28 13.46 19.51 22.90
N ILE A 29 12.31 20.13 23.20
CA ILE A 29 11.02 19.65 22.68
C ILE A 29 10.93 19.84 21.16
N VAL A 30 11.05 21.07 20.68
CA VAL A 30 10.88 21.40 19.26
C VAL A 30 12.19 21.28 18.50
N GLY A 31 13.24 21.97 18.94
CA GLY A 31 14.52 22.07 18.25
C GLY A 31 15.27 20.74 18.15
N CYS A 32 15.23 19.92 19.19
CA CYS A 32 15.82 18.57 19.17
C CYS A 32 14.82 17.46 18.89
N GLY A 33 13.52 17.77 18.76
CA GLY A 33 12.48 16.82 18.36
C GLY A 33 12.04 15.84 19.45
N ALA A 34 12.19 16.14 20.75
CA ALA A 34 11.77 15.25 21.83
C ALA A 34 10.27 14.94 21.82
N TRP A 35 9.43 15.83 21.28
CA TRP A 35 7.99 15.62 21.10
C TRP A 35 7.64 14.56 20.05
N SER A 36 8.63 14.09 19.27
CA SER A 36 8.43 13.10 18.22
C SER A 36 7.90 11.77 18.75
N ALA A 37 8.40 11.29 19.89
CA ALA A 37 8.01 10.02 20.45
C ALA A 37 6.52 9.98 20.83
N PRO A 38 5.96 10.92 21.61
CA PRO A 38 4.53 10.92 21.92
C PRO A 38 3.66 11.16 20.68
N LEU A 39 4.10 11.99 19.72
CA LEU A 39 3.32 12.24 18.51
C LEU A 39 3.28 11.02 17.57
N LEU A 40 4.41 10.33 17.38
CA LEU A 40 4.45 9.09 16.62
C LEU A 40 3.65 7.98 17.29
N GLY A 41 3.72 7.89 18.63
CA GLY A 41 2.89 6.96 19.39
C GLY A 41 1.39 7.25 19.25
N ALA A 42 1.00 8.51 19.36
CA ALA A 42 -0.39 8.94 19.14
C ALA A 42 -0.85 8.64 17.70
N ALA A 43 -0.01 8.93 16.72
CA ALA A 43 -0.30 8.63 15.33
C ALA A 43 -0.49 7.13 15.08
N LEU A 44 0.37 6.28 15.66
CA LEU A 44 0.26 4.83 15.55
C LEU A 44 -1.08 4.33 16.11
N LEU A 45 -1.50 4.84 17.27
CA LEU A 45 -2.77 4.47 17.92
C LEU A 45 -3.99 4.98 17.14
N LEU A 46 -3.95 6.22 16.64
CA LEU A 46 -5.08 6.87 15.97
C LEU A 46 -5.24 6.42 14.51
N THR A 47 -4.17 6.07 13.83
CA THR A 47 -4.25 5.55 12.46
C THR A 47 -4.88 4.15 12.40
N GLN A 48 -4.82 3.38 13.47
CA GLN A 48 -5.54 2.11 13.57
C GLN A 48 -7.06 2.32 13.61
N THR A 49 -7.53 3.46 14.14
CA THR A 49 -8.96 3.79 14.23
C THR A 49 -9.53 4.40 12.95
N ARG A 50 -8.71 4.66 11.92
CA ARG A 50 -9.10 5.33 10.66
C ARG A 50 -9.91 6.62 10.87
N SER A 51 -9.61 7.38 11.89
CA SER A 51 -10.35 8.58 12.24
C SER A 51 -10.19 9.66 11.17
N HIS A 52 -11.29 10.01 10.50
CA HIS A 52 -11.36 11.14 9.56
C HIS A 52 -10.83 12.45 10.18
N ALA A 53 -11.19 12.73 11.44
CA ALA A 53 -10.72 13.90 12.17
C ALA A 53 -9.19 13.96 12.27
N TRP A 54 -8.51 12.80 12.38
CA TRP A 54 -7.06 12.74 12.41
C TRP A 54 -6.42 13.12 11.07
N VAL A 55 -6.99 12.65 9.95
CA VAL A 55 -6.54 12.98 8.61
C VAL A 55 -6.66 14.49 8.34
N VAL A 56 -7.81 15.08 8.70
CA VAL A 56 -8.06 16.53 8.58
C VAL A 56 -7.11 17.33 9.47
N ALA A 57 -6.89 16.89 10.73
CA ALA A 57 -5.95 17.54 11.65
C ALA A 57 -4.51 17.53 11.11
N PHE A 58 -4.08 16.42 10.50
CA PHE A 58 -2.76 16.34 9.86
C PHE A 58 -2.62 17.28 8.67
N TYR A 59 -3.64 17.42 7.86
CA TYR A 59 -3.61 18.35 6.74
C TYR A 59 -3.56 19.81 7.22
N LEU A 60 -4.26 20.13 8.31
CA LEU A 60 -4.16 21.43 8.96
C LEU A 60 -2.77 21.68 9.55
N LEU A 61 -2.14 20.67 10.15
CA LEU A 61 -0.75 20.76 10.63
C LEU A 61 0.24 20.96 9.47
N ALA A 62 -0.01 20.37 8.31
CA ALA A 62 0.79 20.63 7.12
C ALA A 62 0.71 22.11 6.69
N LEU A 63 -0.48 22.71 6.72
CA LEU A 63 -0.70 24.12 6.43
C LEU A 63 0.05 25.03 7.44
N ALA A 64 0.10 24.64 8.72
CA ALA A 64 0.70 25.43 9.78
C ALA A 64 2.24 25.27 9.87
N PHE A 65 2.77 24.13 9.49
CA PHE A 65 4.20 23.82 9.67
C PHE A 65 4.90 23.41 8.37
N ASN A 66 4.31 22.49 7.59
CA ASN A 66 5.00 21.94 6.44
C ASN A 66 5.12 22.95 5.30
N TYR A 67 4.04 23.63 4.91
CA TYR A 67 4.09 24.63 3.83
C TYR A 67 4.94 25.86 4.21
N PRO A 68 4.83 26.41 5.43
CA PRO A 68 5.68 27.52 5.87
C PRO A 68 7.18 27.22 5.86
N HIS A 69 7.60 25.97 6.11
CA HIS A 69 9.03 25.66 6.12
C HIS A 69 9.65 25.76 4.72
N PHE A 70 8.91 25.39 3.64
CA PHE A 70 9.37 25.61 2.27
C PHE A 70 9.53 27.10 1.98
N MET A 71 8.54 27.88 2.41
CA MET A 71 8.61 29.32 2.24
C MET A 71 9.76 29.95 3.03
N ALA A 72 10.16 29.40 4.17
CA ALA A 72 11.31 29.89 4.92
C ALA A 72 12.62 29.78 4.11
N THR A 73 12.80 28.70 3.35
CA THR A 73 13.93 28.54 2.44
C THR A 73 13.85 29.50 1.27
N VAL A 74 12.67 29.64 0.64
CA VAL A 74 12.43 30.60 -0.43
C VAL A 74 12.65 32.03 0.07
N TYR A 75 12.07 32.41 1.21
CA TYR A 75 12.26 33.72 1.83
C TYR A 75 13.74 34.02 1.97
N ARG A 76 14.51 33.12 2.55
CA ARG A 76 15.95 33.29 2.75
C ARG A 76 16.73 33.43 1.44
N ALA A 77 16.39 32.66 0.42
CA ALA A 77 17.10 32.67 -0.86
C ALA A 77 16.81 33.91 -1.71
N TYR A 78 15.59 34.47 -1.60
CA TYR A 78 15.10 35.54 -2.48
C TYR A 78 14.85 36.88 -1.78
N HIS A 79 14.97 36.94 -0.44
CA HIS A 79 14.64 38.12 0.34
C HIS A 79 15.54 39.33 0.02
N THR A 80 16.83 39.11 -0.17
CA THR A 80 17.78 40.15 -0.54
C THR A 80 18.38 39.92 -1.92
N ARG A 81 18.68 41.02 -2.64
CA ARG A 81 19.35 40.91 -3.94
C ARG A 81 20.74 40.29 -3.80
N ALA A 82 21.42 40.53 -2.69
CA ALA A 82 22.75 39.96 -2.40
C ALA A 82 22.69 38.44 -2.26
N ASP A 83 21.69 37.88 -1.54
CA ASP A 83 21.54 36.45 -1.40
C ASP A 83 21.09 35.81 -2.74
N PHE A 84 20.16 36.44 -3.46
CA PHE A 84 19.75 36.02 -4.81
C PHE A 84 20.94 35.88 -5.77
N GLU A 85 21.77 36.93 -5.87
CA GLU A 85 22.95 36.91 -6.75
C GLU A 85 24.04 35.92 -6.26
N LYS A 86 24.25 35.81 -4.93
CA LYS A 86 25.19 34.84 -4.35
C LYS A 86 24.83 33.42 -4.72
N TYR A 87 23.55 33.08 -4.79
CA TYR A 87 23.04 31.75 -5.07
C TYR A 87 22.37 31.64 -6.45
N LYS A 88 22.72 32.49 -7.42
CA LYS A 88 22.07 32.65 -8.72
C LYS A 88 21.84 31.34 -9.48
N ILE A 89 22.75 30.38 -9.40
CA ILE A 89 22.57 29.05 -10.02
C ILE A 89 21.32 28.37 -9.45
N PHE A 90 21.12 28.43 -8.15
CA PHE A 90 20.02 27.75 -7.46
C PHE A 90 18.73 28.57 -7.54
N THR A 91 18.81 29.90 -7.36
CA THR A 91 17.64 30.79 -7.32
C THR A 91 17.07 31.14 -8.69
N LEU A 92 17.85 31.04 -9.76
CA LEU A 92 17.37 31.31 -11.11
C LEU A 92 17.38 30.05 -11.99
N HIS A 93 18.55 29.45 -12.24
CA HIS A 93 18.65 28.39 -13.24
C HIS A 93 17.96 27.10 -12.81
N ILE A 94 18.20 26.64 -11.57
CA ILE A 94 17.53 25.44 -11.04
C ILE A 94 16.03 25.68 -10.90
N THR A 95 15.60 26.86 -10.46
CA THR A 95 14.16 27.20 -10.37
C THR A 95 13.50 27.15 -11.74
N LEU A 96 14.10 27.74 -12.78
CA LEU A 96 13.57 27.67 -14.15
C LEU A 96 13.54 26.23 -14.68
N LEU A 97 14.59 25.44 -14.42
CA LEU A 97 14.62 24.03 -14.78
C LEU A 97 13.47 23.26 -14.12
N LEU A 98 13.23 23.48 -12.83
CA LEU A 98 12.19 22.77 -12.10
C LEU A 98 10.78 23.23 -12.49
N VAL A 99 10.59 24.52 -12.81
CA VAL A 99 9.33 25.00 -13.41
C VAL A 99 9.08 24.31 -14.76
N LEU A 100 10.11 24.21 -15.62
CA LEU A 100 10.01 23.48 -16.88
C LEU A 100 9.71 21.99 -16.65
N THR A 101 10.36 21.37 -15.66
CA THR A 101 10.07 19.98 -15.24
C THR A 101 8.61 19.85 -14.84
N GLY A 102 8.07 20.75 -14.02
CA GLY A 102 6.66 20.74 -13.64
C GLY A 102 5.72 20.81 -14.84
N VAL A 103 5.99 21.67 -15.81
CA VAL A 103 5.21 21.75 -17.07
C VAL A 103 5.32 20.44 -17.86
N LEU A 104 6.51 19.86 -17.98
CA LEU A 104 6.72 18.59 -18.69
C LEU A 104 5.98 17.41 -18.00
N LEU A 105 5.93 17.40 -16.69
CA LEU A 105 5.23 16.35 -15.93
C LEU A 105 3.70 16.45 -16.14
N HIS A 106 3.13 17.64 -16.28
CA HIS A 106 1.73 17.79 -16.66
C HIS A 106 1.46 17.40 -18.12
N ALA A 107 2.46 17.55 -19.00
CA ALA A 107 2.36 17.14 -20.39
C ALA A 107 2.62 15.65 -20.61
N SER A 108 3.37 15.00 -19.75
CA SER A 108 3.75 13.58 -19.86
C SER A 108 3.78 12.87 -18.51
N TYR A 109 2.70 12.16 -18.21
CA TYR A 109 2.56 11.36 -16.99
C TYR A 109 3.68 10.30 -16.81
N ARG A 110 4.24 9.78 -17.92
CA ARG A 110 5.26 8.71 -17.88
C ARG A 110 6.54 9.08 -17.11
N LEU A 111 6.86 10.37 -17.03
CA LEU A 111 8.05 10.85 -16.30
C LEU A 111 7.76 11.05 -14.80
N PHE A 112 6.49 11.14 -14.42
CA PHE A 112 6.11 11.51 -13.07
C PHE A 112 6.55 10.49 -12.00
N PRO A 113 6.40 9.16 -12.17
CA PRO A 113 6.87 8.19 -11.20
C PRO A 113 8.37 8.31 -10.87
N TRP A 114 9.22 8.63 -11.86
CA TRP A 114 10.66 8.83 -11.64
C TRP A 114 10.95 10.04 -10.75
N VAL A 115 10.30 11.16 -11.02
CA VAL A 115 10.48 12.40 -10.24
C VAL A 115 9.87 12.25 -8.85
N PHE A 116 8.71 11.61 -8.75
CA PHE A 116 8.04 11.37 -7.48
C PHE A 116 8.84 10.42 -6.58
N THR A 117 9.34 9.33 -7.14
CA THR A 117 10.23 8.40 -6.42
C THR A 117 11.50 9.10 -5.94
N LEU A 118 12.14 9.93 -6.79
CA LEU A 118 13.29 10.73 -6.38
C LEU A 118 12.96 11.64 -5.19
N TYR A 119 11.80 12.30 -5.20
CA TYR A 119 11.33 13.11 -4.08
C TYR A 119 11.16 12.28 -2.81
N ILE A 120 10.48 11.14 -2.90
CA ILE A 120 10.21 10.25 -1.75
C ILE A 120 11.53 9.74 -1.13
N LEU A 121 12.49 9.29 -1.95
CA LEU A 121 13.78 8.79 -1.47
C LEU A 121 14.70 9.89 -0.94
N TRP A 122 14.60 11.11 -1.48
CA TRP A 122 15.44 12.24 -1.04
C TRP A 122 14.96 12.86 0.27
N SER A 123 13.66 12.83 0.56
CA SER A 123 13.09 13.42 1.77
C SER A 123 13.72 12.90 3.08
N PRO A 124 13.84 11.60 3.33
CA PRO A 124 14.47 11.08 4.53
C PRO A 124 15.97 11.40 4.61
N TRP A 125 16.66 11.48 3.47
CA TRP A 125 18.05 11.91 3.41
C TRP A 125 18.21 13.37 3.85
N HIS A 126 17.29 14.22 3.41
CA HIS A 126 17.26 15.63 3.78
C HIS A 126 17.03 15.79 5.30
N TYR A 127 16.07 15.06 5.89
CA TYR A 127 15.81 15.06 7.34
C TYR A 127 17.02 14.56 8.14
N THR A 128 17.67 13.51 7.67
CA THR A 128 18.92 12.98 8.25
C THR A 128 20.02 14.03 8.26
N GLY A 129 20.18 14.77 7.18
CA GLY A 129 21.14 15.87 7.05
C GLY A 129 20.88 17.02 8.02
N GLN A 130 19.61 17.40 8.17
CA GLN A 130 19.22 18.46 9.13
C GLN A 130 19.48 18.03 10.57
N ASN A 131 19.04 16.85 11.00
CA ASN A 131 19.27 16.33 12.35
C ASN A 131 20.77 16.27 12.67
N PHE A 132 21.60 15.80 11.75
CA PHE A 132 23.04 15.80 11.91
C PHE A 132 23.63 17.22 12.03
N GLY A 133 23.14 18.16 11.20
CA GLY A 133 23.55 19.57 11.25
C GLY A 133 23.24 20.24 12.58
N LEU A 134 22.01 20.06 13.08
CA LEU A 134 21.55 20.55 14.37
C LEU A 134 22.34 19.93 15.54
N LEU A 135 22.63 18.64 15.49
CA LEU A 135 23.45 17.93 16.46
C LEU A 135 24.85 18.56 16.55
N MET A 136 25.50 18.81 15.42
CA MET A 136 26.81 19.43 15.38
C MET A 136 26.76 20.90 15.84
N MET A 137 25.71 21.63 15.55
CA MET A 137 25.48 23.00 16.01
C MET A 137 25.36 23.04 17.55
N PHE A 138 24.50 22.22 18.14
CA PHE A 138 24.33 22.18 19.59
C PHE A 138 25.59 21.72 20.33
N ALA A 139 26.31 20.72 19.81
CA ALA A 139 27.57 20.29 20.37
C ALA A 139 28.57 21.46 20.46
N ARG A 140 28.71 22.26 19.40
CA ARG A 140 29.56 23.47 19.41
C ARG A 140 29.05 24.53 20.37
N ARG A 141 27.76 24.80 20.42
CA ARG A 141 27.16 25.79 21.33
C ARG A 141 27.36 25.40 22.80
N SER A 142 27.30 24.11 23.09
CA SER A 142 27.56 23.59 24.45
C SER A 142 29.04 23.49 24.80
N GLY A 143 29.94 23.92 23.91
CA GLY A 143 31.39 23.87 24.13
C GLY A 143 32.00 22.46 23.97
N ALA A 144 31.27 21.51 23.43
CA ALA A 144 31.79 20.18 23.21
C ALA A 144 32.70 20.14 21.95
N ASP A 145 33.95 19.75 22.16
CA ASP A 145 34.90 19.51 21.07
C ASP A 145 34.68 18.12 20.46
N VAL A 146 34.03 18.09 19.32
CA VAL A 146 33.74 16.85 18.54
C VAL A 146 34.90 16.55 17.61
N LYS A 147 35.73 15.56 17.97
CA LYS A 147 36.89 15.16 17.18
C LYS A 147 36.45 14.54 15.84
N ARG A 148 37.33 14.57 14.85
CA ARG A 148 37.08 14.09 13.47
C ARG A 148 36.57 12.62 13.43
N GLY A 149 37.11 11.74 14.30
CA GLY A 149 36.67 10.34 14.40
C GLY A 149 35.26 10.19 14.92
N GLU A 150 34.93 10.92 16.02
CA GLU A 150 33.59 10.91 16.61
C GLU A 150 32.54 11.46 15.64
N ARG A 151 32.85 12.56 14.95
CA ARG A 151 31.98 13.13 13.91
C ARG A 151 31.76 12.16 12.77
N ARG A 152 32.79 11.42 12.33
CA ARG A 152 32.64 10.40 11.27
C ARG A 152 31.77 9.25 11.75
N SER A 153 31.94 8.79 12.98
CA SER A 153 31.15 7.73 13.58
C SER A 153 29.68 8.10 13.67
N ILE A 154 29.36 9.27 14.26
CA ILE A 154 27.97 9.76 14.35
C ILE A 154 27.36 9.90 12.95
N ARG A 155 28.12 10.44 11.97
CA ARG A 155 27.63 10.54 10.58
C ARG A 155 27.35 9.16 9.97
N ALA A 156 28.23 8.18 10.21
CA ALA A 156 28.03 6.81 9.72
C ALA A 156 26.76 6.17 10.32
N ALA A 157 26.49 6.41 11.62
CA ALA A 157 25.23 5.96 12.24
C ALA A 157 23.99 6.59 11.55
N PHE A 158 24.01 7.89 11.31
CA PHE A 158 22.91 8.58 10.64
C PHE A 158 22.69 8.03 9.22
N VAL A 159 23.77 7.78 8.47
CA VAL A 159 23.68 7.15 7.15
C VAL A 159 23.15 5.73 7.24
N ALA A 160 23.58 4.94 8.22
CA ALA A 160 23.08 3.58 8.41
C ALA A 160 21.57 3.55 8.72
N SER A 161 21.05 4.48 9.53
CA SER A 161 19.61 4.58 9.80
C SER A 161 18.80 4.94 8.54
N TYR A 162 19.32 5.83 7.69
CA TYR A 162 18.71 6.14 6.40
C TYR A 162 18.70 4.93 5.46
N LEU A 163 19.84 4.23 5.33
CA LEU A 163 19.92 3.03 4.49
C LEU A 163 19.03 1.89 4.99
N MET A 164 18.85 1.78 6.31
CA MET A 164 17.92 0.83 6.91
C MET A 164 16.47 1.12 6.50
N LEU A 165 16.08 2.41 6.49
CA LEU A 165 14.78 2.87 6.01
C LEU A 165 14.60 2.55 4.52
N LEU A 166 15.63 2.82 3.71
CA LEU A 166 15.63 2.52 2.27
C LEU A 166 15.47 1.02 2.01
N ALA A 167 16.17 0.17 2.75
CA ALA A 167 16.04 -1.29 2.63
C ALA A 167 14.64 -1.77 3.03
N SER A 168 13.98 -1.12 3.99
CA SER A 168 12.57 -1.37 4.34
C SER A 168 11.64 -1.02 3.18
N PHE A 169 11.83 0.14 2.59
CA PHE A 169 11.05 0.64 1.45
C PHE A 169 11.13 -0.27 0.21
N GLU A 170 12.27 -0.89 -0.04
CA GLU A 170 12.49 -1.79 -1.17
C GLU A 170 12.01 -3.23 -0.91
N THR A 171 11.51 -3.55 0.29
CA THR A 171 11.05 -4.89 0.65
C THR A 171 9.67 -5.17 0.03
N GLY A 172 9.58 -6.20 -0.83
CA GLY A 172 8.31 -6.64 -1.42
C GLY A 172 7.76 -5.74 -2.54
N GLY A 173 8.37 -4.59 -2.77
CA GLY A 173 7.91 -3.62 -3.76
C GLY A 173 6.85 -2.64 -3.23
N SER A 174 6.58 -1.60 -4.01
CA SER A 174 5.53 -0.62 -3.74
C SER A 174 4.22 -1.05 -4.40
N THR A 175 3.13 -0.92 -3.69
CA THR A 175 1.77 -1.06 -4.25
C THR A 175 1.27 0.25 -4.90
N ASP A 176 1.98 1.37 -4.68
CA ASP A 176 1.67 2.66 -5.28
C ASP A 176 2.36 2.76 -6.65
N PRO A 177 1.61 2.91 -7.77
CA PRO A 177 2.17 2.97 -9.11
C PRO A 177 3.05 4.21 -9.35
N LEU A 178 2.95 5.24 -8.50
CA LEU A 178 3.80 6.43 -8.56
C LEU A 178 5.17 6.21 -7.93
N ILE A 179 5.39 5.09 -7.24
CA ILE A 179 6.60 4.83 -6.50
C ILE A 179 7.31 3.62 -7.13
N LEU A 180 8.39 3.89 -7.84
CA LEU A 180 9.24 2.86 -8.40
C LEU A 180 10.08 2.22 -7.30
N SER A 181 9.97 0.90 -7.14
CA SER A 181 10.79 0.13 -6.22
C SER A 181 11.36 -1.11 -6.90
N LEU A 182 12.47 -1.63 -6.37
CA LEU A 182 13.12 -2.83 -6.91
C LEU A 182 12.39 -4.13 -6.51
N GLY A 183 11.46 -4.06 -5.56
CA GLY A 183 10.70 -5.21 -5.10
C GLY A 183 11.57 -6.35 -4.54
N LEU A 184 12.60 -6.01 -3.76
CA LEU A 184 13.55 -6.99 -3.25
C LEU A 184 12.89 -7.97 -2.28
N ALA A 185 13.16 -9.26 -2.45
CA ALA A 185 12.64 -10.28 -1.55
C ALA A 185 13.13 -10.08 -0.11
N ALA A 186 12.26 -10.32 0.87
CA ALA A 186 12.53 -10.15 2.31
C ALA A 186 13.77 -10.91 2.78
N LYS A 187 14.10 -12.06 2.16
CA LYS A 187 15.33 -12.84 2.46
C LYS A 187 16.64 -12.07 2.27
N TYR A 188 16.63 -11.00 1.45
CA TYR A 188 17.80 -10.13 1.24
C TYR A 188 17.72 -8.86 2.07
N THR A 189 16.53 -8.24 2.17
CA THR A 189 16.37 -6.95 2.85
C THR A 189 16.37 -7.10 4.37
N LEU A 190 15.84 -8.19 4.92
CA LEU A 190 15.83 -8.44 6.36
C LEU A 190 17.25 -8.53 6.97
N PRO A 191 18.19 -9.34 6.45
CA PRO A 191 19.58 -9.32 6.95
C PRO A 191 20.24 -7.96 6.80
N ALA A 192 20.01 -7.25 5.68
CA ALA A 192 20.54 -5.90 5.46
C ALA A 192 20.05 -4.92 6.52
N ARG A 193 18.77 -4.94 6.85
CA ARG A 193 18.16 -4.10 7.90
C ARG A 193 18.75 -4.39 9.28
N LEU A 194 18.97 -5.66 9.63
CA LEU A 194 19.60 -6.05 10.89
C LEU A 194 21.06 -5.59 10.98
N VAL A 195 21.83 -5.73 9.90
CA VAL A 195 23.22 -5.25 9.84
C VAL A 195 23.27 -3.72 9.97
N LEU A 196 22.41 -3.01 9.25
CA LEU A 196 22.36 -1.55 9.29
C LEU A 196 21.89 -1.01 10.64
N GLY A 197 20.90 -1.66 11.29
CA GLY A 197 20.48 -1.34 12.66
C GLY A 197 21.57 -1.57 13.68
N SER A 198 22.30 -2.67 13.58
CA SER A 198 23.48 -2.96 14.41
C SER A 198 24.60 -1.94 14.17
N ALA A 199 24.86 -1.58 12.93
CA ALA A 199 25.83 -0.54 12.56
C ALA A 199 25.46 0.81 13.15
N PHE A 200 24.17 1.19 13.11
CA PHE A 200 23.68 2.40 13.77
C PHE A 200 24.04 2.41 15.26
N ALA A 201 23.70 1.35 15.98
CA ALA A 201 23.96 1.25 17.41
C ALA A 201 25.48 1.30 17.73
N ILE A 202 26.29 0.54 16.99
CA ILE A 202 27.74 0.49 17.15
C ILE A 202 28.38 1.87 16.89
N PHE A 203 28.04 2.50 15.79
CA PHE A 203 28.60 3.80 15.44
C PHE A 203 28.13 4.91 16.38
N MET A 204 26.89 4.85 16.88
CA MET A 204 26.42 5.75 17.94
C MET A 204 27.21 5.57 19.23
N PHE A 205 27.41 4.35 19.66
CA PHE A 205 28.21 4.03 20.85
C PHE A 205 29.64 4.58 20.72
N PHE A 206 30.34 4.31 19.63
CA PHE A 206 31.70 4.83 19.40
C PHE A 206 31.74 6.35 19.24
N GLY A 207 30.71 6.93 18.64
CA GLY A 207 30.60 8.38 18.49
C GLY A 207 30.41 9.12 19.81
N PHE A 208 29.53 8.60 20.68
CA PHE A 208 29.15 9.29 21.91
C PHE A 208 29.92 8.85 23.18
N SER A 209 30.42 7.63 23.27
CA SER A 209 31.07 7.13 24.49
C SER A 209 32.24 7.98 24.98
N ARG A 210 33.11 8.40 24.05
CA ARG A 210 34.24 9.28 24.36
C ARG A 210 33.84 10.73 24.63
N LEU A 211 32.83 11.22 23.89
CA LEU A 211 32.26 12.57 24.08
C LEU A 211 31.62 12.70 25.47
N VAL A 212 30.81 11.72 25.88
CA VAL A 212 30.15 11.71 27.19
C VAL A 212 31.18 11.68 28.33
N ARG A 213 32.24 10.84 28.17
CA ARG A 213 33.32 10.80 29.19
C ARG A 213 34.06 12.12 29.32
N ARG A 214 34.24 12.87 28.24
CA ARG A 214 34.98 14.16 28.26
C ARG A 214 34.15 15.34 28.70
N HIS A 215 32.87 15.39 28.26
CA HIS A 215 32.04 16.60 28.42
C HIS A 215 30.85 16.41 29.37
N GLY A 216 30.54 15.18 29.75
CA GLY A 216 29.41 14.83 30.61
C GLY A 216 28.06 14.85 29.87
N LEU A 217 27.07 14.17 30.46
CA LEU A 217 25.72 14.04 29.87
C LEU A 217 24.99 15.37 29.77
N ARG A 218 25.13 16.26 30.75
CA ARG A 218 24.43 17.57 30.78
C ARG A 218 24.81 18.45 29.60
N THR A 219 26.11 18.50 29.27
CA THR A 219 26.64 19.27 28.14
C THR A 219 26.14 18.70 26.79
N LEU A 220 25.94 17.41 26.73
CA LEU A 220 25.54 16.70 25.51
C LEU A 220 24.03 16.41 25.43
N LEU A 221 23.21 16.97 26.29
CA LEU A 221 21.79 16.69 26.38
C LEU A 221 21.08 16.92 25.02
N ALA A 222 21.28 18.08 24.39
CA ALA A 222 20.69 18.39 23.09
C ALA A 222 21.22 17.49 21.95
N PRO A 223 22.56 17.27 21.81
CA PRO A 223 23.10 16.29 20.87
C PRO A 223 22.55 14.84 21.04
N LEU A 224 22.42 14.39 22.30
CA LEU A 224 21.86 13.05 22.59
C LEU A 224 20.38 12.97 22.27
N THR A 225 19.61 14.01 22.56
CA THR A 225 18.17 14.08 22.17
C THR A 225 18.02 14.01 20.66
N LEU A 226 18.86 14.71 19.87
CA LEU A 226 18.83 14.61 18.40
C LEU A 226 19.24 13.24 17.88
N ALA A 227 20.17 12.56 18.54
CA ALA A 227 20.52 11.19 18.22
C ALA A 227 19.35 10.22 18.51
N LEU A 228 18.64 10.43 19.62
CA LEU A 228 17.41 9.70 19.95
C LEU A 228 16.29 10.01 18.97
N THR A 229 16.13 11.26 18.55
CA THR A 229 15.17 11.66 17.51
C THR A 229 15.46 10.95 16.18
N GLN A 230 16.72 10.86 15.77
CA GLN A 230 17.11 10.10 14.58
C GLN A 230 16.73 8.61 14.70
N PHE A 231 16.96 8.01 15.87
CA PHE A 231 16.55 6.64 16.17
C PHE A 231 15.03 6.46 16.06
N ILE A 232 14.25 7.35 16.69
CA ILE A 232 12.78 7.31 16.67
C ILE A 232 12.22 7.52 15.27
N TRP A 233 12.83 8.37 14.45
CA TRP A 233 12.32 8.68 13.10
C TRP A 233 12.61 7.59 12.07
N PHE A 234 13.74 6.86 12.21
CA PHE A 234 14.22 5.98 11.14
C PHE A 234 14.37 4.51 11.55
N VAL A 235 14.77 4.24 12.80
CA VAL A 235 15.01 2.87 13.23
C VAL A 235 13.75 2.24 13.83
N VAL A 236 13.05 2.97 14.69
CA VAL A 236 11.81 2.49 15.33
C VAL A 236 10.74 2.10 14.30
N PRO A 237 10.44 2.91 13.27
CA PRO A 237 9.49 2.55 12.23
C PRO A 237 9.82 1.23 11.54
N THR A 238 11.09 1.05 11.19
CA THR A 238 11.57 -0.16 10.53
C THR A 238 11.44 -1.40 11.42
N LEU A 239 11.62 -1.26 12.74
CA LEU A 239 11.43 -2.34 13.70
C LEU A 239 9.94 -2.67 13.91
N LEU A 240 9.07 -1.66 13.94
CA LEU A 240 7.62 -1.85 14.06
C LEU A 240 7.05 -2.58 12.84
N GLU A 241 7.53 -2.26 11.64
CA GLU A 241 7.14 -2.97 10.42
C GLU A 241 7.50 -4.46 10.50
N LEU A 242 8.69 -4.79 11.02
CA LEU A 242 9.14 -6.17 11.20
C LEU A 242 8.29 -6.98 12.21
N HIS A 243 7.81 -6.33 13.27
CA HIS A 243 7.11 -6.99 14.37
C HIS A 243 5.58 -6.96 14.24
N ALA A 244 5.05 -5.84 13.78
CA ALA A 244 3.62 -5.57 13.77
C ALA A 244 3.01 -5.53 12.36
N GLN A 245 3.81 -5.80 11.33
CA GLN A 245 3.42 -5.73 9.91
C GLN A 245 2.72 -4.40 9.52
N ILE A 246 3.03 -3.33 10.26
CA ILE A 246 2.47 -2.01 9.99
C ILE A 246 3.32 -1.34 8.91
N PRO A 247 2.76 -1.05 7.71
CA PRO A 247 3.51 -0.41 6.64
C PRO A 247 4.10 0.91 7.10
N GLN A 248 5.39 1.10 6.85
CA GLN A 248 6.13 2.29 7.25
C GLN A 248 5.54 3.59 6.70
N THR A 249 4.99 3.57 5.49
CA THR A 249 4.32 4.70 4.85
C THR A 249 3.14 5.22 5.67
N ARG A 250 2.53 4.37 6.49
CA ARG A 250 1.32 4.69 7.25
C ARG A 250 1.54 5.76 8.33
N TYR A 251 2.73 5.86 8.91
CA TYR A 251 3.03 6.80 10.01
C TYR A 251 4.27 7.66 9.80
N SER A 252 5.12 7.36 8.82
CA SER A 252 6.38 8.08 8.65
C SER A 252 6.28 9.27 7.70
N SER A 253 5.59 9.17 6.56
CA SER A 253 5.65 10.19 5.50
C SER A 253 5.05 11.54 5.91
N GLY A 254 3.82 11.58 6.40
CA GLY A 254 3.16 12.83 6.78
C GLY A 254 3.69 13.41 8.11
N ILE A 255 3.87 12.54 9.12
CA ILE A 255 4.26 12.95 10.46
C ILE A 255 5.69 13.46 10.49
N LEU A 256 6.63 12.74 9.88
CA LEU A 256 8.02 13.16 9.82
C LEU A 256 8.19 14.50 9.11
N ALA A 257 7.38 14.75 8.07
CA ALA A 257 7.37 16.05 7.39
C ALA A 257 6.96 17.19 8.34
N VAL A 258 5.93 17.00 9.18
CA VAL A 258 5.50 18.00 10.18
C VAL A 258 6.56 18.21 11.25
N LEU A 259 7.13 17.13 11.79
CA LEU A 259 8.16 17.19 12.83
C LEU A 259 9.43 17.91 12.35
N HIS A 260 9.91 17.53 11.16
CA HIS A 260 11.04 18.16 10.49
C HIS A 260 10.79 19.65 10.23
N SER A 261 9.61 19.98 9.72
CA SER A 261 9.22 21.35 9.39
C SER A 261 9.15 22.25 10.61
N ALA A 262 8.60 21.76 11.72
CA ALA A 262 8.55 22.50 12.97
C ALA A 262 9.97 22.80 13.49
N GLN A 263 10.87 21.82 13.43
CA GLN A 263 12.30 21.97 13.74
C GLN A 263 12.96 23.02 12.84
N TYR A 264 12.64 23.00 11.55
CA TYR A 264 13.17 23.94 10.57
C TYR A 264 12.69 25.37 10.82
N ILE A 265 11.39 25.56 11.04
CA ILE A 265 10.84 26.90 11.37
C ILE A 265 11.43 27.43 12.67
N TRP A 266 11.66 26.58 13.67
CA TRP A 266 12.28 26.95 14.92
C TRP A 266 13.68 27.52 14.69
N ILE A 267 14.57 26.87 13.93
CA ILE A 267 15.93 27.35 13.68
C ILE A 267 15.97 28.57 12.74
N THR A 268 15.13 28.57 11.70
CA THR A 268 15.09 29.68 10.74
C THR A 268 14.54 30.95 11.37
N SER A 269 13.55 30.85 12.25
CA SER A 269 13.03 32.00 13.02
C SER A 269 14.10 32.62 13.94
N TYR A 270 14.91 31.78 14.58
CA TYR A 270 16.04 32.31 15.37
C TYR A 270 17.08 33.00 14.49
N TYR A 271 17.46 32.35 13.39
CA TYR A 271 18.41 32.92 12.45
C TYR A 271 17.92 34.27 11.94
N GLN A 272 16.69 34.37 11.49
CA GLN A 272 16.10 35.59 10.93
C GLN A 272 16.01 36.70 12.00
N ARG A 273 15.66 36.35 13.24
CA ARG A 273 15.66 37.30 14.35
C ARG A 273 17.06 37.88 14.65
N ARG A 274 18.09 37.05 14.57
CA ARG A 274 19.49 37.48 14.75
C ARG A 274 19.97 38.35 13.60
N GLU A 275 19.61 38.00 12.39
CA GLU A 275 19.94 38.74 11.18
C GLU A 275 19.30 40.14 11.19
N ALA A 276 18.00 40.23 11.47
CA ALA A 276 17.27 41.50 11.56
C ALA A 276 17.87 42.42 12.66
N ARG A 277 18.24 41.86 13.81
CA ARG A 277 18.95 42.63 14.87
C ARG A 277 20.30 43.13 14.41
N ALA A 278 21.07 42.30 13.71
CA ALA A 278 22.37 42.70 13.18
C ALA A 278 22.25 43.80 12.10
N ALA A 279 21.15 43.81 11.36
CA ALA A 279 20.81 44.84 10.37
C ALA A 279 20.21 46.12 10.98
N GLY A 280 19.92 46.14 12.29
CA GLY A 280 19.33 47.31 12.96
C GLY A 280 17.82 47.47 12.71
N GLU A 281 17.13 46.44 12.27
CA GLU A 281 15.69 46.47 12.02
C GLU A 281 14.87 46.44 13.31
N SER A 282 14.40 47.62 13.76
CA SER A 282 13.61 47.75 14.98
C SER A 282 12.18 47.24 14.89
N GLY A 283 11.65 47.10 13.67
CA GLY A 283 10.28 46.71 13.42
C GLY A 283 10.03 45.22 13.23
N TRP A 284 11.06 44.36 13.29
CA TRP A 284 10.93 42.92 13.07
C TRP A 284 10.10 42.23 14.17
N ARG A 285 9.05 41.51 13.78
CA ARG A 285 8.18 40.74 14.69
C ARG A 285 8.11 39.30 14.25
N LEU A 286 8.26 38.36 15.20
CA LEU A 286 8.15 36.93 14.94
C LEU A 286 6.81 36.54 14.35
N SER A 287 5.71 37.14 14.82
CA SER A 287 4.35 36.87 14.26
C SER A 287 4.21 37.33 12.83
N GLY A 288 4.77 38.48 12.46
CA GLY A 288 4.75 38.95 11.06
C GLY A 288 5.57 38.06 10.13
N TYR A 289 6.72 37.61 10.59
CA TYR A 289 7.54 36.64 9.86
C TYR A 289 6.79 35.33 9.66
N PHE A 290 6.23 34.72 10.73
CA PHE A 290 5.47 33.48 10.65
C PHE A 290 4.25 33.59 9.73
N LEU A 291 3.50 34.70 9.82
CA LEU A 291 2.36 34.97 8.92
C LEU A 291 2.81 35.03 7.45
N THR A 292 3.97 35.64 7.17
CA THR A 292 4.54 35.66 5.82
C THR A 292 4.90 34.26 5.34
N LEU A 293 5.45 33.41 6.21
CA LEU A 293 5.77 32.04 5.87
C LEU A 293 4.52 31.21 5.57
N VAL A 294 3.47 31.36 6.38
CA VAL A 294 2.19 30.63 6.15
C VAL A 294 1.54 31.09 4.84
N ALA A 295 1.39 32.40 4.62
CA ALA A 295 0.82 32.92 3.38
C ALA A 295 1.62 32.50 2.14
N GLY A 296 2.94 32.60 2.21
CA GLY A 296 3.82 32.17 1.12
C GLY A 296 3.82 30.67 0.90
N GLY A 297 3.71 29.87 1.98
CA GLY A 297 3.52 28.42 1.90
C GLY A 297 2.21 28.05 1.19
N ILE A 298 1.11 28.70 1.54
CA ILE A 298 -0.17 28.59 0.83
C ILE A 298 0.02 28.90 -0.67
N ALA A 299 0.68 30.02 -0.98
CA ALA A 299 0.92 30.44 -2.37
C ALA A 299 1.74 29.41 -3.18
N LEU A 300 2.63 28.65 -2.56
CA LEU A 300 3.45 27.63 -3.22
C LEU A 300 2.69 26.34 -3.55
N PHE A 301 1.75 25.93 -2.70
CA PHE A 301 1.14 24.60 -2.81
C PHE A 301 -0.31 24.60 -3.27
N ILE A 302 -1.11 25.64 -2.97
CA ILE A 302 -2.55 25.58 -3.15
C ILE A 302 -3.02 26.20 -4.49
N PRO A 303 -2.69 27.45 -4.84
CA PRO A 303 -3.24 28.06 -6.06
C PRO A 303 -2.86 27.33 -7.35
N GLY A 304 -1.63 26.82 -7.45
CA GLY A 304 -1.13 26.16 -8.65
C GLY A 304 -2.00 24.98 -9.07
N PRO A 305 -2.14 23.91 -8.25
CA PRO A 305 -2.99 22.75 -8.55
C PRO A 305 -4.45 23.15 -8.86
N TRP A 306 -5.04 24.08 -8.10
CA TRP A 306 -6.39 24.55 -8.35
C TRP A 306 -6.55 25.24 -9.71
N ILE A 307 -5.59 26.09 -10.09
CA ILE A 307 -5.61 26.78 -11.40
C ILE A 307 -5.45 25.75 -12.52
N VAL A 308 -4.49 24.84 -12.42
CA VAL A 308 -4.24 23.80 -13.43
C VAL A 308 -5.49 22.92 -13.58
N SER A 309 -6.07 22.48 -12.49
CA SER A 309 -7.26 21.64 -12.49
C SER A 309 -8.46 22.34 -13.13
N ARG A 310 -8.76 23.57 -12.72
CA ARG A 310 -9.96 24.30 -13.17
C ARG A 310 -9.83 24.93 -14.56
N VAL A 311 -8.61 25.29 -14.98
CA VAL A 311 -8.38 25.99 -16.27
C VAL A 311 -7.97 25.01 -17.36
N LEU A 312 -7.13 24.02 -17.03
CA LEU A 312 -6.64 23.04 -17.99
C LEU A 312 -7.40 21.71 -17.93
N HIS A 313 -8.38 21.59 -17.04
CA HIS A 313 -9.18 20.38 -16.83
C HIS A 313 -8.29 19.15 -16.50
N TYR A 314 -7.21 19.39 -15.76
CA TYR A 314 -6.26 18.36 -15.39
C TYR A 314 -6.61 17.80 -14.00
N ASP A 315 -6.29 16.52 -13.75
CA ASP A 315 -6.57 15.90 -12.46
C ASP A 315 -5.93 16.65 -11.30
N PHE A 316 -6.76 17.03 -10.32
CA PHE A 316 -6.34 17.85 -9.17
C PHE A 316 -5.31 17.15 -8.31
N THR A 317 -5.57 15.89 -7.96
CA THR A 317 -4.67 15.11 -7.11
C THR A 317 -3.31 14.92 -7.76
N THR A 318 -3.27 14.55 -9.04
CA THR A 318 -2.00 14.42 -9.79
C THR A 318 -1.26 15.77 -9.87
N SER A 319 -1.97 16.86 -10.17
CA SER A 319 -1.35 18.20 -10.20
C SER A 319 -0.76 18.57 -8.82
N PHE A 320 -1.51 18.33 -7.73
CA PHE A 320 -1.03 18.59 -6.37
C PHE A 320 0.23 17.79 -6.03
N LEU A 321 0.30 16.53 -6.44
CA LEU A 321 1.48 15.69 -6.23
C LEU A 321 2.67 16.15 -7.08
N ILE A 322 2.47 16.62 -8.32
CA ILE A 322 3.51 17.20 -9.16
C ILE A 322 4.08 18.47 -8.50
N PHE A 323 3.21 19.39 -8.08
CA PHE A 323 3.65 20.61 -7.37
C PHE A 323 4.42 20.24 -6.10
N THR A 324 3.92 19.29 -5.32
CA THR A 324 4.56 18.80 -4.12
C THR A 324 5.97 18.26 -4.41
N ALA A 325 6.13 17.39 -5.39
CA ALA A 325 7.44 16.84 -5.76
C ALA A 325 8.41 17.92 -6.20
N VAL A 326 7.99 18.82 -7.08
CA VAL A 326 8.83 19.88 -7.63
C VAL A 326 9.28 20.89 -6.56
N VAL A 327 8.34 21.32 -5.70
CA VAL A 327 8.63 22.27 -4.61
C VAL A 327 9.56 21.64 -3.56
N ASN A 328 9.36 20.36 -3.24
CA ASN A 328 10.25 19.64 -2.32
C ASN A 328 11.67 19.50 -2.87
N ILE A 329 11.81 19.06 -4.12
CA ILE A 329 13.13 18.94 -4.76
C ILE A 329 13.84 20.30 -4.80
N HIS A 330 13.12 21.37 -5.15
CA HIS A 330 13.65 22.73 -5.11
C HIS A 330 14.16 23.12 -3.72
N HIS A 331 13.36 22.84 -2.70
CA HIS A 331 13.73 23.08 -1.30
C HIS A 331 15.00 22.30 -0.90
N PHE A 332 15.09 20.99 -1.21
CA PHE A 332 16.26 20.18 -0.86
C PHE A 332 17.56 20.71 -1.49
N ILE A 333 17.46 21.15 -2.74
CA ILE A 333 18.60 21.73 -3.47
C ILE A 333 19.01 23.06 -2.85
N LEU A 334 18.05 23.96 -2.62
CA LEU A 334 18.32 25.27 -2.00
C LEU A 334 18.86 25.12 -0.59
N ASP A 335 18.26 24.27 0.22
CA ASP A 335 18.65 24.08 1.61
C ASP A 335 20.08 23.52 1.72
N GLY A 336 20.43 22.57 0.87
CA GLY A 336 21.79 22.06 0.73
C GLY A 336 22.82 23.12 0.29
N ALA A 337 22.39 24.16 -0.41
CA ALA A 337 23.23 25.28 -0.80
C ALA A 337 23.35 26.36 0.31
N LEU A 338 22.24 26.65 0.97
CA LEU A 338 22.11 27.77 1.93
C LEU A 338 22.68 27.47 3.32
N TRP A 339 22.46 26.25 3.87
CA TRP A 339 22.78 25.92 5.27
C TRP A 339 24.15 25.26 5.44
N LYS A 340 25.24 25.98 5.14
CA LYS A 340 26.60 25.47 5.35
C LYS A 340 27.20 26.08 6.60
N LEU A 341 27.33 25.32 7.70
CA LEU A 341 27.99 25.75 8.95
C LEU A 341 29.46 26.15 8.79
N ARG A 342 30.07 25.95 7.64
CA ARG A 342 31.37 26.46 7.25
C ARG A 342 31.34 27.92 6.76
N ASP A 343 30.15 28.43 6.41
CA ASP A 343 29.94 29.85 6.08
C ASP A 343 30.04 30.66 7.35
N SER A 344 30.91 31.69 7.36
CA SER A 344 31.23 32.52 8.54
C SER A 344 29.99 33.27 9.03
N ARG A 345 29.14 33.78 8.14
CA ARG A 345 27.88 34.48 8.48
C ARG A 345 26.92 33.55 9.22
N ILE A 346 26.75 32.34 8.69
CA ILE A 346 25.83 31.36 9.28
C ILE A 346 26.35 30.89 10.64
N SER A 347 27.61 30.50 10.69
CA SER A 347 28.21 30.04 11.95
C SER A 347 28.25 31.13 12.99
N GLY A 348 28.52 32.38 12.62
CA GLY A 348 28.51 33.55 13.52
C GLY A 348 27.12 33.80 14.13
N LEU A 349 26.07 33.75 13.35
CA LEU A 349 24.70 33.97 13.82
C LEU A 349 24.14 32.79 14.63
N LEU A 350 24.43 31.52 14.23
CA LEU A 350 23.89 30.34 14.88
C LEU A 350 24.69 29.86 16.09
N ILE A 351 26.02 29.96 16.06
CA ILE A 351 26.90 29.38 17.11
C ILE A 351 27.34 30.41 18.13
N GLY A 352 27.41 31.68 17.74
CA GLY A 352 27.85 32.77 18.60
C GLY A 352 29.37 32.82 18.75
N GLY A 353 29.98 33.84 18.23
CA GLY A 353 31.41 34.15 18.36
C GLY A 353 31.72 35.36 17.51
N ALA A 354 32.01 36.46 18.18
CA ALA A 354 32.51 37.73 17.69
C ALA A 354 31.58 38.55 16.80
N ASP A 355 31.10 39.64 17.34
CA ASP A 355 30.74 40.87 16.65
C ASP A 355 31.96 41.39 15.85
N LYS A 356 32.34 40.70 14.76
CA LYS A 356 33.11 41.33 13.72
C LYS A 356 32.11 42.09 12.85
N LYS A 357 32.10 43.38 12.99
CA LYS A 357 31.55 44.32 12.02
C LYS A 357 32.11 43.93 10.63
N GLU A 358 31.42 43.10 9.89
CA GLU A 358 31.61 43.01 8.44
C GLU A 358 31.04 44.30 7.87
N THR A 359 31.91 45.06 7.28
CA THR A 359 31.67 46.30 6.58
C THR A 359 30.43 46.13 5.67
N THR A 360 29.37 46.84 5.99
CA THR A 360 28.20 47.02 5.14
C THR A 360 28.67 47.50 3.77
N ALA A 361 28.54 46.68 2.75
CA ALA A 361 28.65 47.12 1.36
C ALA A 361 27.65 48.29 1.17
N GLN A 362 28.16 49.44 0.75
CA GLN A 362 27.37 50.62 0.46
C GLN A 362 26.18 50.27 -0.40
N ALA A 363 24.98 50.38 0.13
CA ALA A 363 23.77 50.28 -0.60
C ALA A 363 23.71 51.39 -1.64
N SER A 364 23.82 51.06 -2.92
CA SER A 364 23.57 51.97 -4.01
C SER A 364 22.18 52.56 -3.85
N ALA A 365 22.02 53.87 -4.07
CA ALA A 365 20.76 54.57 -3.93
C ALA A 365 19.64 53.84 -4.72
N PRO A 366 18.47 53.60 -4.10
CA PRO A 366 17.42 52.81 -4.74
C PRO A 366 16.92 53.52 -5.98
N ALA A 367 16.95 52.83 -7.14
CA ALA A 367 16.28 53.29 -8.35
C ALA A 367 14.78 53.48 -8.03
N ARG A 368 14.15 54.52 -8.63
CA ARG A 368 12.71 54.79 -8.42
C ARG A 368 11.89 53.51 -8.73
N PRO A 369 11.09 53.03 -7.77
CA PRO A 369 10.35 51.78 -7.98
C PRO A 369 9.34 51.93 -9.13
N SER A 370 9.23 50.91 -9.99
CA SER A 370 8.21 50.85 -11.06
C SER A 370 6.79 50.93 -10.47
N ARG A 371 5.77 51.26 -11.31
CA ARG A 371 4.36 51.29 -10.85
C ARG A 371 3.92 49.97 -10.23
N VAL A 372 4.36 48.85 -10.81
CA VAL A 372 4.12 47.48 -10.31
C VAL A 372 4.79 47.29 -8.96
N ALA A 373 6.05 47.68 -8.80
CA ALA A 373 6.77 47.57 -7.52
C ALA A 373 6.11 48.40 -6.40
N ARG A 374 5.54 49.57 -6.74
CA ARG A 374 4.79 50.42 -5.79
C ARG A 374 3.48 49.75 -5.36
N LEU A 375 2.75 49.10 -6.29
CA LEU A 375 1.53 48.36 -5.99
C LEU A 375 1.81 47.19 -5.06
N ILE A 376 2.79 46.38 -5.39
CA ILE A 376 3.17 45.19 -4.61
C ILE A 376 3.70 45.60 -3.21
N SER A 377 4.33 46.75 -3.08
CA SER A 377 4.83 47.26 -1.81
C SER A 377 3.78 47.96 -0.94
N SER A 378 2.57 48.24 -1.50
CA SER A 378 1.54 48.91 -0.75
C SER A 378 1.00 48.01 0.38
N PRO A 379 0.83 48.56 1.61
CA PRO A 379 0.30 47.79 2.74
C PRO A 379 -1.09 47.18 2.45
N VAL A 380 -1.94 47.92 1.76
CA VAL A 380 -3.30 47.46 1.40
C VAL A 380 -3.24 46.23 0.49
N PHE A 381 -2.41 46.30 -0.57
CA PHE A 381 -2.24 45.15 -1.48
C PHE A 381 -1.71 43.91 -0.76
N ARG A 382 -0.70 44.09 0.11
CA ARG A 382 -0.14 42.98 0.90
C ARG A 382 -1.16 42.34 1.84
N VAL A 383 -1.93 43.17 2.56
CA VAL A 383 -2.99 42.66 3.44
C VAL A 383 -4.07 41.96 2.63
N ALA A 384 -4.51 42.52 1.51
CA ALA A 384 -5.50 41.91 0.63
C ALA A 384 -5.00 40.56 0.05
N LEU A 385 -3.76 40.50 -0.40
CA LEU A 385 -3.14 39.28 -0.91
C LEU A 385 -3.05 38.20 0.17
N VAL A 386 -2.60 38.56 1.37
CA VAL A 386 -2.52 37.61 2.50
C VAL A 386 -3.92 37.13 2.86
N ALA A 387 -4.91 37.99 2.95
CA ALA A 387 -6.30 37.62 3.22
C ALA A 387 -6.85 36.66 2.14
N LEU A 388 -6.60 36.95 0.85
CA LEU A 388 -7.00 36.10 -0.26
C LEU A 388 -6.36 34.69 -0.16
N LEU A 389 -5.07 34.62 0.14
CA LEU A 389 -4.37 33.34 0.31
C LEU A 389 -4.92 32.53 1.49
N PHE A 390 -5.22 33.16 2.61
CA PHE A 390 -5.85 32.48 3.74
C PHE A 390 -7.27 32.00 3.44
N LEU A 391 -8.05 32.79 2.72
CA LEU A 391 -9.38 32.37 2.26
C LEU A 391 -9.27 31.17 1.30
N TRP A 392 -8.30 31.18 0.40
CA TRP A 392 -8.06 30.06 -0.52
C TRP A 392 -7.57 28.83 0.24
N GLY A 393 -6.64 29.00 1.19
CA GLY A 393 -6.22 27.91 2.07
C GLY A 393 -7.38 27.31 2.87
N GLY A 394 -8.26 28.13 3.40
CA GLY A 394 -9.48 27.69 4.08
C GLY A 394 -10.43 26.91 3.16
N PHE A 395 -10.64 27.42 1.94
CA PHE A 395 -11.43 26.74 0.91
C PHE A 395 -10.85 25.34 0.57
N ASP A 396 -9.54 25.26 0.38
CA ASP A 396 -8.83 24.01 0.13
C ASP A 396 -8.95 23.03 1.31
N GLN A 397 -8.87 23.51 2.57
CA GLN A 397 -9.07 22.68 3.77
C GLN A 397 -10.51 22.11 3.83
N ILE A 398 -11.51 22.89 3.44
CA ILE A 398 -12.91 22.43 3.38
C ILE A 398 -13.04 21.34 2.31
N HIS A 399 -12.50 21.58 1.11
CA HIS A 399 -12.51 20.61 0.02
C HIS A 399 -11.84 19.29 0.46
N PHE A 400 -10.68 19.37 1.09
CA PHE A 400 -9.97 18.18 1.60
C PHE A 400 -10.78 17.46 2.68
N ALA A 401 -11.36 18.19 3.66
CA ALA A 401 -12.15 17.60 4.72
C ALA A 401 -13.40 16.89 4.19
N LEU A 402 -14.09 17.48 3.23
CA LEU A 402 -15.25 16.86 2.57
C LEU A 402 -14.83 15.65 1.72
N GLY A 403 -13.76 15.79 0.93
CA GLY A 403 -13.28 14.76 0.01
C GLY A 403 -12.63 13.55 0.67
N THR A 404 -12.24 13.66 1.94
CA THR A 404 -11.67 12.54 2.72
C THR A 404 -12.67 11.84 3.62
N HIS A 405 -13.93 12.24 3.63
CA HIS A 405 -14.99 11.62 4.45
C HIS A 405 -15.59 10.39 3.74
N GLU A 406 -14.84 9.29 3.72
CA GLU A 406 -15.11 8.07 2.93
C GLU A 406 -16.47 7.39 3.22
N GLU A 407 -17.11 7.67 4.37
CA GLU A 407 -18.39 7.06 4.74
C GLU A 407 -19.58 7.97 4.46
N ASN A 408 -19.36 9.16 3.91
CA ASN A 408 -20.41 10.17 3.70
C ASN A 408 -20.49 10.62 2.24
N LEU A 409 -21.37 9.96 1.50
CA LEU A 409 -21.59 10.24 0.08
C LEU A 409 -21.93 11.73 -0.17
N SER A 410 -22.75 12.37 0.69
CA SER A 410 -23.12 13.77 0.49
C SER A 410 -21.91 14.72 0.61
N SER A 411 -20.98 14.43 1.53
CA SER A 411 -19.72 15.18 1.65
C SER A 411 -18.84 15.02 0.41
N LEU A 412 -18.71 13.80 -0.11
CA LEU A 412 -17.94 13.51 -1.32
C LEU A 412 -18.53 14.21 -2.56
N VAL A 413 -19.86 14.19 -2.69
CA VAL A 413 -20.57 14.89 -3.79
C VAL A 413 -20.35 16.39 -3.70
N GLU A 414 -20.37 16.99 -2.50
CA GLU A 414 -20.11 18.42 -2.33
C GLU A 414 -18.65 18.76 -2.66
N ALA A 415 -17.69 17.95 -2.24
CA ALA A 415 -16.29 18.11 -2.63
C ALA A 415 -16.11 18.03 -4.16
N SER A 416 -16.79 17.09 -4.81
CA SER A 416 -16.80 16.98 -6.28
C SER A 416 -17.39 18.20 -6.99
N ARG A 417 -18.41 18.85 -6.40
CA ARG A 417 -18.94 20.12 -6.91
C ARG A 417 -17.95 21.27 -6.77
N MET A 418 -17.19 21.29 -5.66
CA MET A 418 -16.13 22.28 -5.48
C MET A 418 -15.01 22.12 -6.51
N ASN A 419 -14.60 20.88 -6.80
CA ASN A 419 -13.66 20.56 -7.88
C ASN A 419 -14.08 19.29 -8.64
N PRO A 420 -14.74 19.42 -9.82
CA PRO A 420 -15.15 18.27 -10.61
C PRO A 420 -13.99 17.54 -11.32
N TRP A 421 -12.77 18.09 -11.29
CA TRP A 421 -11.58 17.50 -11.91
C TRP A 421 -10.67 16.82 -10.90
N ASP A 422 -11.26 16.18 -9.89
CA ASP A 422 -10.57 15.37 -8.89
C ASP A 422 -10.97 13.89 -9.05
N SER A 423 -10.11 13.10 -9.69
CA SER A 423 -10.36 11.68 -9.93
C SER A 423 -10.41 10.86 -8.64
N THR A 424 -9.67 11.27 -7.60
CA THR A 424 -9.65 10.61 -6.30
C THR A 424 -11.01 10.71 -5.59
N ILE A 425 -11.66 11.86 -5.67
CA ILE A 425 -13.02 12.02 -5.10
C ILE A 425 -14.02 11.17 -5.87
N GLN A 426 -13.95 11.12 -7.20
CA GLN A 426 -14.83 10.26 -8.00
C GLN A 426 -14.63 8.77 -7.66
N SER A 427 -13.39 8.33 -7.46
CA SER A 427 -13.08 6.96 -7.03
C SER A 427 -13.65 6.64 -5.64
N ARG A 428 -13.62 7.60 -4.70
CA ARG A 428 -14.24 7.44 -3.37
C ARG A 428 -15.77 7.40 -3.43
N ILE A 429 -16.38 8.23 -4.27
CA ILE A 429 -17.82 8.15 -4.55
C ILE A 429 -18.18 6.75 -5.03
N ALA A 430 -17.43 6.23 -6.01
CA ALA A 430 -17.66 4.89 -6.53
C ALA A 430 -17.55 3.80 -5.46
N ALA A 431 -16.52 3.87 -4.61
CA ALA A 431 -16.35 2.92 -3.52
C ALA A 431 -17.50 2.98 -2.49
N THR A 432 -18.04 4.18 -2.24
CA THR A 432 -19.16 4.39 -1.31
C THR A 432 -20.47 3.86 -1.92
N GLU A 433 -20.73 4.13 -3.21
CA GLU A 433 -21.89 3.61 -3.94
C GLU A 433 -21.84 2.08 -4.04
N ALA A 434 -20.67 1.49 -4.33
CA ALA A 434 -20.50 0.04 -4.36
C ALA A 434 -20.81 -0.60 -2.99
N LYS A 435 -20.38 0.01 -1.89
CA LYS A 435 -20.73 -0.44 -0.52
C LYS A 435 -22.23 -0.34 -0.23
N ALA A 436 -22.89 0.66 -0.79
CA ALA A 436 -24.35 0.81 -0.71
C ALA A 436 -25.13 -0.15 -1.61
N GLY A 437 -24.44 -0.91 -2.48
CA GLY A 437 -25.03 -1.87 -3.41
C GLY A 437 -25.43 -1.26 -4.77
N ASP A 438 -25.23 0.03 -4.97
CA ASP A 438 -25.50 0.68 -6.27
C ASP A 438 -24.31 0.54 -7.22
N ARG A 439 -24.27 -0.64 -7.88
CA ARG A 439 -23.21 -0.95 -8.85
C ARG A 439 -23.22 -0.03 -10.07
N SER A 440 -24.39 0.45 -10.49
CA SER A 440 -24.49 1.35 -11.65
C SER A 440 -23.87 2.72 -11.33
N ALA A 441 -24.24 3.33 -10.20
CA ALA A 441 -23.66 4.59 -9.75
C ALA A 441 -22.14 4.49 -9.52
N ALA A 442 -21.67 3.34 -9.01
CA ALA A 442 -20.24 3.07 -8.84
C ALA A 442 -19.49 3.06 -10.17
N VAL A 443 -20.03 2.40 -11.20
CA VAL A 443 -19.46 2.38 -12.55
C VAL A 443 -19.41 3.81 -13.13
N GLU A 444 -20.52 4.56 -13.07
CA GLU A 444 -20.56 5.94 -13.59
C GLU A 444 -19.52 6.85 -12.92
N ALA A 445 -19.34 6.71 -11.62
CA ALA A 445 -18.33 7.48 -10.89
C ALA A 445 -16.90 7.08 -11.30
N LEU A 446 -16.61 5.79 -11.51
CA LEU A 446 -15.31 5.33 -12.02
C LEU A 446 -15.07 5.75 -13.48
N GLU A 447 -16.09 5.75 -14.32
CA GLU A 447 -15.99 6.26 -15.69
C GLU A 447 -15.62 7.75 -15.69
N ARG A 448 -16.22 8.56 -14.79
CA ARG A 448 -15.81 9.95 -14.57
C ARG A 448 -14.37 10.07 -14.08
N ALA A 449 -13.96 9.23 -13.10
CA ALA A 449 -12.59 9.22 -12.61
C ALA A 449 -11.58 8.93 -13.72
N VAL A 450 -11.84 7.91 -14.56
CA VAL A 450 -11.02 7.56 -15.72
C VAL A 450 -11.00 8.66 -16.78
N ALA A 451 -12.11 9.34 -17.00
CA ALA A 451 -12.16 10.46 -17.94
C ALA A 451 -11.28 11.64 -17.47
N ILE A 452 -11.19 11.87 -16.17
CA ILE A 452 -10.34 12.91 -15.57
C ILE A 452 -8.85 12.49 -15.62
N ASN A 453 -8.54 11.24 -15.23
CA ASN A 453 -7.18 10.73 -15.21
C ASN A 453 -7.06 9.40 -15.99
N PRO A 454 -6.98 9.45 -17.32
CA PRO A 454 -6.97 8.24 -18.18
C PRO A 454 -5.66 7.45 -18.10
N ASN A 455 -4.60 8.03 -17.52
CA ASN A 455 -3.30 7.37 -17.39
C ASN A 455 -3.12 6.64 -16.04
N ASP A 456 -4.09 6.73 -15.15
CA ASP A 456 -4.05 6.02 -13.88
C ASP A 456 -4.49 4.56 -14.08
N GLU A 457 -3.51 3.66 -13.96
CA GLU A 457 -3.73 2.22 -14.10
C GLU A 457 -4.73 1.68 -13.07
N GLY A 458 -4.63 2.14 -11.82
CA GLY A 458 -5.51 1.73 -10.74
C GLY A 458 -6.97 2.08 -11.01
N LEU A 459 -7.23 3.29 -11.54
CA LEU A 459 -8.58 3.72 -11.95
C LEU A 459 -9.10 2.91 -13.14
N GLN A 460 -8.24 2.64 -14.13
CA GLN A 460 -8.62 1.83 -15.28
C GLN A 460 -9.01 0.41 -14.86
N GLN A 461 -8.21 -0.23 -14.02
CA GLN A 461 -8.50 -1.56 -13.49
C GLN A 461 -9.73 -1.56 -12.58
N ALA A 462 -9.88 -0.56 -11.70
CA ALA A 462 -11.06 -0.44 -10.83
C ALA A 462 -12.35 -0.29 -11.66
N CYS A 463 -12.34 0.51 -12.71
CA CYS A 463 -13.48 0.69 -13.60
C CYS A 463 -13.82 -0.59 -14.36
N ALA A 464 -12.81 -1.29 -14.88
CA ALA A 464 -13.01 -2.57 -15.56
C ALA A 464 -13.60 -3.64 -14.62
N ARG A 465 -13.15 -3.69 -13.36
CA ARG A 465 -13.70 -4.57 -12.33
C ARG A 465 -15.14 -4.21 -11.96
N ALA A 466 -15.43 -2.94 -11.77
CA ALA A 466 -16.80 -2.49 -11.48
C ALA A 466 -17.79 -2.84 -12.60
N LEU A 467 -17.36 -2.73 -13.87
CA LEU A 467 -18.15 -3.18 -15.04
C LEU A 467 -18.43 -4.68 -14.99
N LEU A 468 -17.42 -5.49 -14.62
CA LEU A 468 -17.58 -6.94 -14.43
C LEU A 468 -18.59 -7.25 -13.32
N GLU A 469 -18.48 -6.59 -12.17
CA GLU A 469 -19.39 -6.77 -11.02
C GLU A 469 -20.82 -6.29 -11.32
N ALA A 470 -20.96 -5.28 -12.19
CA ALA A 470 -22.25 -4.78 -12.67
C ALA A 470 -22.87 -5.67 -13.78
N GLY A 471 -22.18 -6.73 -14.25
CA GLY A 471 -22.64 -7.59 -15.31
C GLY A 471 -22.49 -7.00 -16.73
N ARG A 472 -21.80 -5.87 -16.90
CA ARG A 472 -21.52 -5.22 -18.19
C ARG A 472 -20.29 -5.88 -18.85
N TYR A 473 -20.41 -7.21 -19.13
CA TYR A 473 -19.26 -8.05 -19.48
C TYR A 473 -18.55 -7.62 -20.76
N GLN A 474 -19.28 -7.21 -21.81
CA GLN A 474 -18.66 -6.79 -23.06
C GLN A 474 -17.81 -5.52 -22.86
N GLU A 475 -18.32 -4.56 -22.13
CA GLU A 475 -17.60 -3.31 -21.88
C GLU A 475 -16.37 -3.53 -20.98
N ALA A 476 -16.50 -4.44 -19.99
CA ALA A 476 -15.38 -4.86 -19.17
C ALA A 476 -14.29 -5.54 -20.03
N TYR A 477 -14.68 -6.43 -20.93
CA TYR A 477 -13.78 -7.13 -21.85
C TYR A 477 -13.02 -6.15 -22.75
N ASP A 478 -13.73 -5.20 -23.38
CA ASP A 478 -13.10 -4.19 -24.23
C ASP A 478 -12.11 -3.32 -23.47
N ARG A 479 -12.39 -3.04 -22.21
CA ARG A 479 -11.50 -2.28 -21.34
C ARG A 479 -10.28 -3.08 -20.92
N TYR A 480 -10.46 -4.35 -20.52
CA TYR A 480 -9.34 -5.25 -20.19
C TYR A 480 -8.48 -5.59 -21.42
N ALA A 481 -9.06 -5.66 -22.62
CA ALA A 481 -8.29 -5.82 -23.85
C ALA A 481 -7.29 -4.66 -24.05
N LYS A 482 -7.73 -3.42 -23.82
CA LYS A 482 -6.86 -2.24 -23.86
C LYS A 482 -5.80 -2.26 -22.75
N LEU A 483 -6.19 -2.67 -21.53
CA LEU A 483 -5.25 -2.81 -20.41
C LEU A 483 -4.16 -3.86 -20.72
N ARG A 484 -4.53 -4.99 -21.33
CA ARG A 484 -3.59 -6.03 -21.77
C ARG A 484 -2.57 -5.51 -22.79
N GLU A 485 -2.97 -4.62 -23.70
CA GLU A 485 -2.05 -3.98 -24.65
C GLU A 485 -1.06 -3.02 -23.96
N LEU A 486 -1.54 -2.27 -22.95
CA LEU A 486 -0.74 -1.31 -22.20
C LEU A 486 0.17 -1.99 -21.18
N TYR A 487 -0.32 -3.04 -20.53
CA TYR A 487 0.34 -3.77 -19.44
C TYR A 487 0.46 -5.26 -19.72
N PRO A 488 1.16 -5.67 -20.80
CA PRO A 488 1.18 -7.06 -21.26
C PRO A 488 1.87 -8.04 -20.31
N ARG A 489 2.50 -7.53 -19.23
CA ARG A 489 3.17 -8.31 -18.20
C ARG A 489 2.52 -8.20 -16.82
N ASP A 490 1.35 -7.60 -16.72
CA ASP A 490 0.59 -7.60 -15.46
C ASP A 490 -0.26 -8.89 -15.39
N PRO A 491 0.08 -9.85 -14.52
CA PRO A 491 -0.64 -11.10 -14.43
C PRO A 491 -2.11 -10.91 -14.00
N ASN A 492 -2.43 -9.89 -13.21
CA ASN A 492 -3.80 -9.62 -12.77
C ASN A 492 -4.69 -9.13 -13.92
N VAL A 493 -4.14 -8.30 -14.81
CA VAL A 493 -4.81 -7.88 -16.03
C VAL A 493 -5.08 -9.08 -16.95
N LEU A 494 -4.08 -9.96 -17.11
CA LEU A 494 -4.21 -11.16 -17.93
C LEU A 494 -5.25 -12.12 -17.36
N VAL A 495 -5.27 -12.35 -16.04
CA VAL A 495 -6.27 -13.20 -15.38
C VAL A 495 -7.67 -12.65 -15.59
N SER A 496 -7.88 -11.37 -15.33
CA SER A 496 -9.19 -10.74 -15.45
C SER A 496 -9.70 -10.72 -16.90
N TYR A 497 -8.81 -10.48 -17.86
CA TYR A 497 -9.14 -10.58 -19.28
C TYR A 497 -9.57 -12.00 -19.65
N GLY A 498 -8.83 -13.01 -19.20
CA GLY A 498 -9.16 -14.42 -19.44
C GLY A 498 -10.52 -14.82 -18.89
N ILE A 499 -10.87 -14.36 -17.67
CA ILE A 499 -12.20 -14.59 -17.06
C ILE A 499 -13.32 -14.06 -17.97
N LEU A 500 -13.15 -12.85 -18.48
CA LEU A 500 -14.13 -12.22 -19.36
C LEU A 500 -14.20 -12.88 -20.72
N ALA A 501 -13.05 -13.24 -21.28
CA ALA A 501 -12.96 -13.99 -22.54
C ALA A 501 -13.71 -15.32 -22.43
N ALA A 502 -13.48 -16.11 -21.38
CA ALA A 502 -14.17 -17.36 -21.13
C ALA A 502 -15.69 -17.15 -20.99
N ARG A 503 -16.11 -16.13 -20.23
CA ARG A 503 -17.53 -15.82 -20.02
C ARG A 503 -18.26 -15.39 -21.30
N LEU A 504 -17.54 -14.80 -22.25
CA LEU A 504 -18.06 -14.42 -23.57
C LEU A 504 -17.90 -15.50 -24.62
N GLY A 505 -17.38 -16.69 -24.27
CA GLY A 505 -17.22 -17.83 -25.15
C GLY A 505 -15.91 -17.84 -25.95
N HIS A 506 -14.96 -16.96 -25.63
CA HIS A 506 -13.63 -16.90 -26.26
C HIS A 506 -12.62 -17.77 -25.49
N ALA A 507 -12.86 -19.06 -25.42
CA ALA A 507 -12.12 -19.99 -24.57
C ALA A 507 -10.61 -20.07 -24.90
N ASP A 508 -10.23 -19.96 -26.17
CA ASP A 508 -8.81 -19.99 -26.58
C ASP A 508 -8.06 -18.73 -26.12
N ASP A 509 -8.69 -17.57 -26.25
CA ASP A 509 -8.12 -16.30 -25.74
C ASP A 509 -7.97 -16.31 -24.21
N ALA A 510 -8.90 -16.97 -23.52
CA ALA A 510 -8.86 -17.13 -22.07
C ALA A 510 -7.65 -17.96 -21.65
N ILE A 511 -7.50 -19.16 -22.27
CA ILE A 511 -6.36 -20.06 -22.00
C ILE A 511 -5.04 -19.35 -22.28
N ASP A 512 -4.85 -18.73 -23.46
CA ASP A 512 -3.63 -18.00 -23.82
C ASP A 512 -3.28 -16.94 -22.79
N SER A 513 -4.29 -16.22 -22.27
CA SER A 513 -4.05 -15.17 -21.27
C SER A 513 -3.68 -15.73 -19.90
N TRP A 514 -4.33 -16.80 -19.44
CA TRP A 514 -4.00 -17.43 -18.16
C TRP A 514 -2.65 -18.15 -18.20
N GLU A 515 -2.29 -18.82 -19.32
CA GLU A 515 -0.95 -19.41 -19.51
C GLU A 515 0.15 -18.36 -19.47
N LYS A 516 -0.07 -17.20 -20.08
CA LYS A 516 0.83 -16.04 -19.96
C LYS A 516 0.93 -15.55 -18.53
N ALA A 517 -0.20 -15.46 -17.82
CA ALA A 517 -0.23 -15.02 -16.42
C ALA A 517 0.62 -15.93 -15.52
N VAL A 518 0.44 -17.27 -15.61
CA VAL A 518 1.23 -18.23 -14.82
C VAL A 518 2.68 -18.33 -15.26
N THR A 519 2.98 -17.99 -16.52
CA THR A 519 4.37 -17.90 -17.00
C THR A 519 5.10 -16.69 -16.38
N ILE A 520 4.40 -15.58 -16.18
CA ILE A 520 4.95 -14.36 -15.57
C ILE A 520 5.03 -14.51 -14.06
N ASP A 521 3.95 -14.98 -13.45
CA ASP A 521 3.86 -15.25 -12.01
C ASP A 521 3.27 -16.65 -11.76
N PRO A 522 4.10 -17.65 -11.48
CA PRO A 522 3.66 -19.02 -11.20
C PRO A 522 2.80 -19.17 -9.92
N ASN A 523 2.63 -18.10 -9.14
CA ASN A 523 1.79 -18.15 -7.95
C ASN A 523 0.38 -17.57 -8.16
N GLN A 524 -0.04 -17.39 -9.41
CA GLN A 524 -1.39 -16.92 -9.74
C GLN A 524 -2.42 -18.03 -9.53
N ILE A 525 -2.91 -18.16 -8.30
CA ILE A 525 -3.83 -19.23 -7.88
C ILE A 525 -5.11 -19.27 -8.73
N ASN A 526 -5.70 -18.10 -9.03
CA ASN A 526 -6.89 -18.01 -9.86
C ASN A 526 -6.64 -18.47 -11.30
N ALA A 527 -5.47 -18.15 -11.87
CA ALA A 527 -5.15 -18.60 -13.22
C ALA A 527 -5.02 -20.14 -13.28
N HIS A 528 -4.41 -20.76 -12.28
CA HIS A 528 -4.35 -22.22 -12.19
C HIS A 528 -5.74 -22.85 -12.03
N LEU A 529 -6.62 -22.27 -11.21
CA LEU A 529 -8.01 -22.71 -11.06
C LEU A 529 -8.75 -22.69 -12.41
N TYR A 530 -8.76 -21.54 -13.09
CA TYR A 530 -9.50 -21.41 -14.36
C TYR A 530 -8.91 -22.24 -15.50
N LEU A 531 -7.59 -22.42 -15.56
CA LEU A 531 -6.95 -23.33 -16.50
C LEU A 531 -7.37 -24.76 -16.25
N ALA A 532 -7.37 -25.20 -14.99
CA ALA A 532 -7.77 -26.55 -14.61
C ALA A 532 -9.22 -26.83 -15.04
N GLU A 533 -10.16 -25.97 -14.64
CA GLU A 533 -11.59 -26.10 -15.01
C GLU A 533 -11.80 -26.11 -16.54
N THR A 534 -11.07 -25.23 -17.25
CA THR A 534 -11.24 -25.12 -18.71
C THR A 534 -10.65 -26.31 -19.45
N PHE A 535 -9.50 -26.83 -19.02
CA PHE A 535 -8.90 -28.02 -19.61
C PHE A 535 -9.73 -29.29 -19.30
N ASP A 536 -10.31 -29.38 -18.10
CA ASP A 536 -11.25 -30.45 -17.74
C ASP A 536 -12.47 -30.45 -18.69
N GLN A 537 -13.14 -29.32 -18.87
CA GLN A 537 -14.27 -29.16 -19.78
C GLN A 537 -13.93 -29.52 -21.23
N ARG A 538 -12.68 -29.38 -21.66
CA ARG A 538 -12.20 -29.76 -22.98
C ARG A 538 -11.78 -31.24 -23.07
N GLY A 539 -11.79 -31.98 -21.97
CA GLY A 539 -11.29 -33.34 -21.88
C GLY A 539 -9.77 -33.46 -21.92
N GLU A 540 -9.04 -32.36 -21.69
CA GLU A 540 -7.59 -32.31 -21.63
C GLU A 540 -7.10 -32.65 -20.22
N PHE A 541 -7.53 -33.79 -19.69
CA PHE A 541 -7.42 -34.21 -18.29
C PHE A 541 -6.00 -34.16 -17.74
N ALA A 542 -4.98 -34.50 -18.51
CA ALA A 542 -3.59 -34.42 -18.05
C ALA A 542 -3.09 -32.98 -17.83
N ALA A 543 -3.62 -32.02 -18.58
CA ALA A 543 -3.34 -30.61 -18.37
C ALA A 543 -4.12 -30.07 -17.16
N ALA A 544 -5.40 -30.40 -17.08
CA ALA A 544 -6.26 -30.05 -15.95
C ALA A 544 -5.67 -30.52 -14.61
N ALA A 545 -5.30 -31.79 -14.50
CA ALA A 545 -4.70 -32.37 -13.30
C ALA A 545 -3.42 -31.63 -12.85
N ARG A 546 -2.58 -31.17 -13.78
CA ARG A 546 -1.38 -30.39 -13.45
C ARG A 546 -1.74 -29.04 -12.83
N HIS A 547 -2.71 -28.35 -13.40
CA HIS A 547 -3.12 -27.03 -12.89
C HIS A 547 -3.89 -27.15 -11.56
N TRP A 548 -4.71 -28.19 -11.38
CA TRP A 548 -5.31 -28.52 -10.08
C TRP A 548 -4.25 -28.77 -9.01
N ALA A 549 -3.19 -29.51 -9.33
CA ALA A 549 -2.12 -29.79 -8.37
C ALA A 549 -1.39 -28.49 -7.94
N GLU A 550 -1.15 -27.56 -8.88
CA GLU A 550 -0.55 -26.25 -8.55
C GLU A 550 -1.51 -25.37 -7.75
N PHE A 551 -2.80 -25.34 -8.08
CA PHE A 551 -3.82 -24.68 -7.28
C PHE A 551 -3.80 -25.16 -5.83
N LEU A 552 -3.85 -26.47 -5.63
CA LEU A 552 -3.83 -27.08 -4.28
C LEU A 552 -2.53 -26.81 -3.54
N ARG A 553 -1.39 -26.82 -4.23
CA ARG A 553 -0.10 -26.49 -3.66
C ARG A 553 -0.07 -25.03 -3.16
N LEU A 554 -0.57 -24.09 -3.94
CA LEU A 554 -0.64 -22.68 -3.60
C LEU A 554 -1.60 -22.42 -2.44
N ALA A 555 -2.80 -23.04 -2.50
CA ALA A 555 -3.80 -22.97 -1.44
C ALA A 555 -3.34 -23.54 -0.08
N ALA A 556 -2.37 -24.46 -0.09
CA ALA A 556 -1.78 -24.98 1.12
C ALA A 556 -0.77 -24.00 1.78
N VAL A 557 -0.17 -23.09 0.98
CA VAL A 557 0.78 -22.07 1.48
C VAL A 557 0.04 -20.94 2.17
N ASP A 558 -1.11 -20.53 1.63
CA ASP A 558 -1.98 -19.50 2.22
C ASP A 558 -3.41 -20.06 2.39
N PRO A 559 -3.71 -20.68 3.53
CA PRO A 559 -5.03 -21.25 3.79
C PRO A 559 -6.17 -20.23 3.94
N GLU A 560 -5.85 -18.95 4.11
CA GLU A 560 -6.82 -17.85 4.26
C GLU A 560 -7.06 -17.09 2.95
N ASP A 561 -6.44 -17.51 1.84
CA ASP A 561 -6.66 -16.90 0.53
C ASP A 561 -8.14 -17.01 0.13
N PRO A 562 -8.82 -15.88 -0.13
CA PRO A 562 -10.22 -15.89 -0.55
C PRO A 562 -10.49 -16.68 -1.84
N ALA A 563 -9.47 -16.87 -2.66
CA ALA A 563 -9.55 -17.63 -3.91
C ALA A 563 -9.51 -19.15 -3.70
N ALA A 564 -9.32 -19.64 -2.48
CA ALA A 564 -9.18 -21.06 -2.15
C ALA A 564 -9.85 -21.40 -0.82
N THR A 565 -11.16 -21.23 -0.75
CA THR A 565 -11.95 -21.66 0.42
C THR A 565 -11.77 -23.15 0.69
N THR A 566 -12.11 -23.59 1.90
CA THR A 566 -12.00 -25.02 2.26
C THR A 566 -12.79 -25.90 1.29
N ASP A 567 -14.00 -25.50 0.92
CA ASP A 567 -14.84 -26.23 -0.03
C ASP A 567 -14.23 -26.28 -1.43
N GLN A 568 -13.65 -25.17 -1.90
CA GLN A 568 -12.94 -25.14 -3.19
C GLN A 568 -11.71 -26.05 -3.20
N ARG A 569 -10.98 -26.13 -2.08
CA ARG A 569 -9.83 -27.03 -1.95
C ARG A 569 -10.25 -28.49 -1.97
N ILE A 570 -11.33 -28.86 -1.27
CA ILE A 570 -11.84 -30.22 -1.26
C ILE A 570 -12.35 -30.60 -2.65
N SER A 571 -13.19 -29.74 -3.25
CA SER A 571 -13.72 -29.95 -4.61
C SER A 571 -12.59 -30.02 -5.64
N GLY A 572 -11.62 -29.11 -5.57
CA GLY A 572 -10.44 -29.12 -6.43
C GLY A 572 -9.58 -30.40 -6.27
N ALA A 573 -9.50 -30.95 -5.05
CA ALA A 573 -8.83 -32.21 -4.84
C ALA A 573 -9.59 -33.40 -5.46
N ILE A 574 -10.92 -33.39 -5.42
CA ILE A 574 -11.76 -34.40 -6.11
C ILE A 574 -11.58 -34.29 -7.63
N GLN A 575 -11.69 -33.08 -8.19
CA GLN A 575 -11.49 -32.85 -9.62
C GLN A 575 -10.09 -33.24 -10.12
N CYS A 576 -9.07 -32.88 -9.34
CA CYS A 576 -7.70 -33.32 -9.62
C CYS A 576 -7.59 -34.86 -9.70
N ALA A 577 -8.26 -35.54 -8.77
CA ALA A 577 -8.27 -37.02 -8.75
C ALA A 577 -9.04 -37.61 -9.95
N ASP A 578 -10.18 -37.02 -10.31
CA ASP A 578 -10.96 -37.41 -11.49
C ASP A 578 -10.13 -37.26 -12.77
N ASP A 579 -9.45 -36.13 -12.95
CA ASP A 579 -8.58 -35.85 -14.07
C ASP A 579 -7.37 -36.80 -14.13
N GLN A 580 -6.76 -37.11 -12.98
CA GLN A 580 -5.72 -38.12 -12.88
C GLN A 580 -6.24 -39.52 -13.24
N SER A 581 -7.45 -39.85 -12.80
CA SER A 581 -8.13 -41.09 -13.18
C SER A 581 -8.41 -41.13 -14.70
N ASN A 582 -8.89 -40.03 -15.25
CA ASN A 582 -9.22 -39.93 -16.70
C ASN A 582 -7.95 -39.93 -17.58
N SER A 583 -6.84 -39.42 -17.07
CA SER A 583 -5.52 -39.48 -17.72
C SER A 583 -4.74 -40.77 -17.42
N ASN A 584 -5.39 -41.80 -16.88
CA ASN A 584 -4.84 -43.14 -16.61
C ASN A 584 -3.71 -43.16 -15.57
N GLN A 585 -3.87 -42.38 -14.46
CA GLN A 585 -2.93 -42.28 -13.33
C GLN A 585 -3.58 -42.76 -12.01
N PRO A 586 -3.87 -44.09 -11.86
CA PRO A 586 -4.69 -44.61 -10.77
C PRO A 586 -4.13 -44.35 -9.38
N GLU A 587 -2.81 -44.50 -9.19
CA GLU A 587 -2.18 -44.33 -7.89
C GLU A 587 -2.24 -42.86 -7.41
N ALA A 588 -2.00 -41.90 -8.34
CA ALA A 588 -2.09 -40.47 -8.06
C ALA A 588 -3.56 -40.09 -7.74
N ALA A 589 -4.51 -40.55 -8.52
CA ALA A 589 -5.94 -40.31 -8.29
C ALA A 589 -6.38 -40.79 -6.90
N LEU A 590 -6.05 -42.06 -6.55
CA LEU A 590 -6.40 -42.60 -5.23
C LEU A 590 -5.73 -41.86 -4.08
N ALA A 591 -4.49 -41.39 -4.23
CA ALA A 591 -3.83 -40.55 -3.23
C ALA A 591 -4.57 -39.22 -3.05
N GLN A 592 -5.00 -38.62 -4.14
CA GLN A 592 -5.68 -37.32 -4.12
C GLN A 592 -7.10 -37.42 -3.54
N TYR A 593 -7.89 -38.47 -3.87
CA TYR A 593 -9.18 -38.72 -3.20
C TYR A 593 -9.02 -38.90 -1.67
N ARG A 594 -7.98 -39.61 -1.21
CA ARG A 594 -7.72 -39.74 0.23
C ARG A 594 -7.44 -38.38 0.86
N THR A 595 -6.75 -37.50 0.15
CA THR A 595 -6.51 -36.13 0.58
C THR A 595 -7.83 -35.35 0.70
N ALA A 596 -8.69 -35.41 -0.31
CA ALA A 596 -10.01 -34.78 -0.29
C ALA A 596 -10.87 -35.29 0.88
N ILE A 597 -10.93 -36.61 1.08
CA ILE A 597 -11.65 -37.26 2.20
C ILE A 597 -11.10 -36.78 3.55
N SER A 598 -9.77 -36.67 3.69
CA SER A 598 -9.14 -36.19 4.93
C SER A 598 -9.49 -34.74 5.22
N MET A 599 -9.50 -33.88 4.19
CA MET A 599 -9.87 -32.47 4.30
C MET A 599 -11.35 -32.30 4.66
N ALA A 600 -12.25 -33.04 3.97
CA ALA A 600 -13.69 -33.02 4.25
C ALA A 600 -14.00 -33.48 5.68
N LYS A 601 -13.32 -34.52 6.18
CA LYS A 601 -13.42 -34.95 7.59
C LYS A 601 -12.94 -33.86 8.56
N ALA A 602 -11.85 -33.20 8.26
CA ALA A 602 -11.29 -32.14 9.12
C ALA A 602 -12.19 -30.91 9.23
N SER A 603 -12.99 -30.63 8.19
CA SER A 603 -13.99 -29.55 8.16
C SER A 603 -15.40 -29.98 8.57
N ASP A 604 -15.61 -31.25 8.92
CA ASP A 604 -16.93 -31.86 9.21
C ASP A 604 -17.93 -31.73 8.06
N ASP A 605 -17.42 -31.67 6.82
CA ASP A 605 -18.24 -31.61 5.61
C ASP A 605 -18.60 -33.01 5.10
N VAL A 606 -19.71 -33.52 5.62
CA VAL A 606 -20.21 -34.86 5.31
C VAL A 606 -20.56 -35.02 3.82
N LYS A 607 -21.03 -33.96 3.15
CA LYS A 607 -21.42 -34.00 1.73
C LYS A 607 -20.20 -34.16 0.82
N LEU A 608 -19.17 -33.34 1.03
CA LEU A 608 -17.93 -33.44 0.26
C LEU A 608 -17.16 -34.73 0.58
N GLU A 609 -17.30 -35.25 1.83
CA GLU A 609 -16.74 -36.56 2.19
C GLU A 609 -17.43 -37.67 1.39
N SER A 610 -18.76 -37.67 1.31
CA SER A 610 -19.51 -38.66 0.51
C SER A 610 -19.13 -38.62 -0.97
N LEU A 611 -19.16 -37.41 -1.55
CA LEU A 611 -18.78 -37.18 -2.95
C LEU A 611 -17.38 -37.73 -3.26
N ALA A 612 -16.41 -37.49 -2.42
CA ALA A 612 -15.06 -38.01 -2.61
C ALA A 612 -14.96 -39.52 -2.54
N TRP A 613 -15.77 -40.18 -1.69
CA TRP A 613 -15.85 -41.65 -1.63
C TRP A 613 -16.48 -42.24 -2.89
N VAL A 614 -17.55 -41.66 -3.41
CA VAL A 614 -18.26 -42.13 -4.60
C VAL A 614 -17.38 -41.96 -5.85
N HIS A 615 -16.75 -40.80 -6.06
CA HIS A 615 -15.81 -40.62 -7.16
C HIS A 615 -14.60 -41.55 -7.08
N MET A 616 -14.10 -41.82 -5.87
CA MET A 616 -13.06 -42.84 -5.67
C MET A 616 -13.53 -44.23 -6.02
N ALA A 617 -14.83 -44.56 -5.81
CA ALA A 617 -15.41 -45.83 -6.20
C ALA A 617 -15.45 -45.99 -7.72
N ASP A 618 -15.91 -44.95 -8.45
CA ASP A 618 -15.91 -44.95 -9.92
C ASP A 618 -14.49 -45.12 -10.49
N SER A 619 -13.51 -44.41 -9.92
CA SER A 619 -12.11 -44.57 -10.31
C SER A 619 -11.59 -46.00 -10.07
N ARG A 620 -11.92 -46.63 -8.94
CA ARG A 620 -11.53 -48.02 -8.63
C ARG A 620 -12.18 -49.00 -9.57
N ASP A 621 -13.46 -48.82 -9.89
CA ASP A 621 -14.17 -49.64 -10.85
C ASP A 621 -13.53 -49.58 -12.25
N LYS A 622 -13.20 -48.37 -12.69
CA LYS A 622 -12.51 -48.10 -13.97
C LYS A 622 -11.19 -48.88 -14.09
N PHE A 623 -10.45 -49.03 -12.99
CA PHE A 623 -9.19 -49.75 -12.95
C PHE A 623 -9.30 -51.22 -12.50
N GLY A 624 -10.53 -51.74 -12.38
CA GLY A 624 -10.81 -53.17 -12.12
C GLY A 624 -10.68 -53.59 -10.64
N ASP A 625 -10.58 -52.65 -9.72
CA ASP A 625 -10.53 -52.93 -8.27
C ASP A 625 -11.95 -52.99 -7.67
N VAL A 626 -12.75 -53.96 -8.20
CA VAL A 626 -14.19 -54.04 -7.96
C VAL A 626 -14.56 -54.16 -6.48
N LYS A 627 -13.81 -54.90 -5.68
CA LYS A 627 -14.08 -55.03 -4.23
C LYS A 627 -13.95 -53.72 -3.49
N LEU A 628 -12.88 -52.97 -3.76
CA LEU A 628 -12.65 -51.72 -3.11
C LEU A 628 -13.56 -50.61 -3.68
N ALA A 629 -13.98 -50.71 -4.93
CA ALA A 629 -15.01 -49.86 -5.52
C ALA A 629 -16.34 -49.99 -4.77
N ALA A 630 -16.82 -51.24 -4.59
CA ALA A 630 -18.03 -51.51 -3.84
C ALA A 630 -17.97 -50.99 -2.39
N ALA A 631 -16.84 -51.22 -1.67
CA ALA A 631 -16.65 -50.69 -0.34
C ALA A 631 -16.60 -49.14 -0.26
N SER A 632 -16.17 -48.49 -1.34
CA SER A 632 -16.18 -47.03 -1.43
C SER A 632 -17.59 -46.48 -1.63
N TYR A 633 -18.39 -47.09 -2.51
CA TYR A 633 -19.81 -46.76 -2.68
C TYR A 633 -20.58 -46.90 -1.36
N GLU A 634 -20.42 -48.06 -0.66
CA GLU A 634 -21.05 -48.30 0.64
C GLU A 634 -20.72 -47.17 1.65
N ARG A 635 -19.47 -46.73 1.66
CA ARG A 635 -19.03 -45.63 2.55
C ARG A 635 -19.66 -44.28 2.17
N GLY A 636 -19.76 -43.96 0.87
CA GLY A 636 -20.45 -42.78 0.35
C GLY A 636 -21.91 -42.77 0.75
N LEU A 637 -22.65 -43.80 0.36
CA LEU A 637 -24.09 -43.96 0.65
C LEU A 637 -24.40 -43.87 2.17
N ALA A 638 -23.54 -44.43 3.03
CA ALA A 638 -23.69 -44.30 4.47
C ALA A 638 -23.51 -42.86 4.98
N LEU A 639 -22.77 -42.03 4.27
CA LEU A 639 -22.58 -40.61 4.57
C LEU A 639 -23.74 -39.76 4.06
N ASP A 640 -24.30 -40.08 2.89
CA ASP A 640 -25.45 -39.37 2.31
C ASP A 640 -26.68 -39.46 3.19
N ALA A 641 -26.91 -40.61 3.78
CA ALA A 641 -27.97 -40.79 4.77
C ALA A 641 -27.84 -39.86 6.00
N LYS A 642 -26.62 -39.41 6.32
CA LYS A 642 -26.36 -38.44 7.39
C LYS A 642 -26.43 -37.00 6.90
N ALA A 643 -26.05 -36.75 5.65
CA ALA A 643 -26.00 -35.40 5.06
C ALA A 643 -27.41 -34.82 4.82
N GLY A 644 -28.41 -35.69 4.63
CA GLY A 644 -29.79 -35.25 4.37
C GLY A 644 -29.98 -34.58 3.01
N ASP A 645 -29.06 -34.83 2.06
CA ASP A 645 -29.12 -34.28 0.71
C ASP A 645 -29.72 -35.29 -0.25
N ALA A 646 -31.06 -35.34 -0.30
CA ALA A 646 -31.80 -36.31 -1.07
C ALA A 646 -31.49 -36.33 -2.58
N HIS A 647 -31.01 -35.22 -3.15
CA HIS A 647 -30.61 -35.19 -4.55
C HIS A 647 -29.30 -35.93 -4.81
N ASN A 648 -28.25 -35.63 -4.03
CA ASN A 648 -26.97 -36.34 -4.14
C ASN A 648 -27.12 -37.83 -3.78
N GLU A 649 -27.85 -38.11 -2.70
CA GLU A 649 -28.20 -39.50 -2.33
C GLU A 649 -28.84 -40.26 -3.50
N ALA A 650 -29.75 -39.65 -4.24
CA ALA A 650 -30.39 -40.23 -5.39
C ALA A 650 -29.41 -40.55 -6.54
N LEU A 651 -28.47 -39.64 -6.80
CA LEU A 651 -27.45 -39.85 -7.84
C LEU A 651 -26.46 -40.96 -7.43
N ASP A 652 -26.10 -41.04 -6.18
CA ASP A 652 -25.17 -42.04 -5.70
C ASP A 652 -25.79 -43.45 -5.69
N TRP A 653 -27.05 -43.57 -5.31
CA TRP A 653 -27.81 -44.84 -5.52
C TRP A 653 -27.95 -45.22 -6.98
N PHE A 654 -28.10 -44.25 -7.90
CA PHE A 654 -28.12 -44.49 -9.31
C PHE A 654 -26.78 -45.03 -9.84
N ASN A 655 -25.69 -44.38 -9.48
CA ASN A 655 -24.35 -44.80 -9.88
C ASN A 655 -23.99 -46.18 -9.32
N TYR A 656 -24.33 -46.42 -8.05
CA TYR A 656 -24.15 -47.72 -7.44
C TYR A 656 -25.00 -48.80 -8.11
N GLY A 657 -26.23 -48.53 -8.43
CA GLY A 657 -27.09 -49.45 -9.20
C GLY A 657 -26.52 -49.80 -10.59
N GLN A 658 -25.91 -48.83 -11.27
CA GLN A 658 -25.22 -49.08 -12.55
C GLN A 658 -23.94 -49.93 -12.34
N PHE A 659 -23.18 -49.66 -11.30
CA PHE A 659 -22.01 -50.47 -10.92
C PHE A 659 -22.41 -51.92 -10.65
N LEU A 660 -23.42 -52.18 -9.83
CA LEU A 660 -23.93 -53.53 -9.53
C LEU A 660 -24.36 -54.26 -10.80
N ARG A 661 -25.05 -53.56 -11.71
CA ARG A 661 -25.51 -54.12 -13.00
C ARG A 661 -24.33 -54.52 -13.89
N ARG A 662 -23.27 -53.72 -13.96
CA ARG A 662 -22.07 -54.05 -14.76
C ARG A 662 -21.36 -55.31 -14.26
N HIS A 663 -21.41 -55.56 -12.98
CA HIS A 663 -20.72 -56.70 -12.34
C HIS A 663 -21.58 -57.92 -12.07
N GLY A 664 -22.80 -57.97 -12.70
CA GLY A 664 -23.63 -59.16 -12.70
C GLY A 664 -24.25 -59.49 -11.33
N ILE A 665 -24.43 -58.51 -10.48
CA ILE A 665 -25.11 -58.69 -9.19
C ILE A 665 -26.61 -58.94 -9.42
N PRO A 666 -27.29 -59.70 -8.53
CA PRO A 666 -28.68 -60.07 -8.67
C PRO A 666 -29.59 -58.89 -9.02
N GLU A 667 -30.46 -59.12 -10.02
CA GLU A 667 -31.33 -58.10 -10.61
C GLU A 667 -32.28 -57.44 -9.58
N ASP A 668 -32.63 -58.14 -8.49
CA ASP A 668 -33.47 -57.61 -7.39
C ASP A 668 -32.79 -56.49 -6.63
N LEU A 669 -31.47 -56.59 -6.39
CA LEU A 669 -30.67 -55.57 -5.72
C LEU A 669 -30.45 -54.35 -6.65
N VAL A 670 -30.14 -54.60 -7.91
CA VAL A 670 -30.03 -53.55 -8.94
C VAL A 670 -31.36 -52.78 -9.07
N TYR A 671 -32.47 -53.50 -9.10
CA TYR A 671 -33.80 -52.90 -9.14
C TYR A 671 -34.09 -52.02 -7.93
N ALA A 672 -33.73 -52.47 -6.72
CA ALA A 672 -33.94 -51.72 -5.49
C ALA A 672 -33.18 -50.40 -5.52
N CYS A 673 -31.90 -50.38 -5.90
CA CYS A 673 -31.10 -49.16 -6.02
C CYS A 673 -31.70 -48.18 -7.03
N LEU A 674 -32.05 -48.66 -8.23
CA LEU A 674 -32.62 -47.80 -9.27
C LEU A 674 -34.01 -47.27 -8.92
N LEU A 675 -34.86 -48.09 -8.24
CA LEU A 675 -36.17 -47.67 -7.77
C LEU A 675 -36.06 -46.59 -6.69
N HIS A 676 -35.14 -46.75 -5.73
CA HIS A 676 -34.92 -45.79 -4.66
C HIS A 676 -34.40 -44.45 -5.23
N SER A 677 -33.42 -44.50 -6.14
CA SER A 677 -32.92 -43.34 -6.87
C SER A 677 -34.05 -42.63 -7.62
N GLU A 678 -34.89 -43.36 -8.40
CA GLU A 678 -36.02 -42.78 -9.14
C GLU A 678 -37.02 -42.09 -8.21
N GLN A 679 -37.33 -42.70 -7.05
CA GLN A 679 -38.23 -42.11 -6.04
C GLN A 679 -37.68 -40.79 -5.48
N LEU A 680 -36.42 -40.71 -5.18
CA LEU A 680 -35.75 -39.50 -4.71
C LEU A 680 -35.68 -38.43 -5.80
N LEU A 681 -35.25 -38.79 -7.01
CA LEU A 681 -35.21 -37.86 -8.16
C LEU A 681 -36.60 -37.34 -8.55
N ALA A 682 -37.65 -38.11 -8.38
CA ALA A 682 -39.01 -37.65 -8.63
C ALA A 682 -39.46 -36.54 -7.67
N THR A 683 -38.85 -36.47 -6.49
CA THR A 683 -39.13 -35.42 -5.49
C THR A 683 -38.18 -34.22 -5.57
N THR A 684 -36.92 -34.47 -5.92
CA THR A 684 -35.86 -33.45 -5.95
C THR A 684 -35.68 -32.81 -7.33
N GLY A 685 -36.14 -33.48 -8.38
CA GLY A 685 -35.87 -33.15 -9.80
C GLY A 685 -34.45 -33.57 -10.20
N GLY A 686 -34.20 -33.64 -11.50
CA GLY A 686 -32.87 -33.95 -12.07
C GLY A 686 -32.98 -34.44 -13.50
N SER A 687 -31.94 -34.19 -14.28
CA SER A 687 -31.83 -34.67 -15.66
C SER A 687 -31.73 -36.18 -15.75
N GLU A 688 -31.31 -36.84 -14.70
CA GLU A 688 -31.09 -38.27 -14.56
C GLU A 688 -32.38 -39.08 -14.35
N LEU A 689 -33.48 -38.42 -13.98
CA LEU A 689 -34.75 -39.07 -13.68
C LEU A 689 -35.24 -39.98 -14.84
N ASP A 690 -35.21 -39.47 -16.07
CA ASP A 690 -35.62 -40.22 -17.24
C ASP A 690 -34.73 -41.44 -17.47
N THR A 691 -33.43 -41.26 -17.25
CA THR A 691 -32.43 -42.34 -17.41
C THR A 691 -32.63 -43.43 -16.34
N ALA A 692 -32.78 -43.00 -15.08
CA ALA A 692 -33.03 -43.89 -13.94
C ALA A 692 -34.34 -44.66 -14.16
N THR A 693 -35.42 -44.00 -14.57
CA THR A 693 -36.71 -44.62 -14.90
C THR A 693 -36.57 -45.64 -16.00
N LYS A 694 -35.87 -45.32 -17.09
CA LYS A 694 -35.64 -46.24 -18.22
C LYS A 694 -34.86 -47.48 -17.76
N MET A 695 -33.77 -47.29 -17.06
CA MET A 695 -32.96 -48.41 -16.60
C MET A 695 -33.70 -49.28 -15.60
N ARG A 696 -34.45 -48.70 -14.66
CA ARG A 696 -35.30 -49.45 -13.73
C ARG A 696 -36.32 -50.31 -14.49
N ARG A 697 -37.03 -49.74 -15.50
CA ARG A 697 -38.01 -50.52 -16.32
C ARG A 697 -37.35 -51.67 -17.07
N GLU A 698 -36.14 -51.51 -17.59
CA GLU A 698 -35.40 -52.60 -18.24
C GLU A 698 -35.12 -53.74 -17.24
N VAL A 699 -34.70 -53.42 -16.00
CA VAL A 699 -34.47 -54.41 -14.96
C VAL A 699 -35.78 -55.05 -14.48
N GLU A 700 -36.83 -54.24 -14.32
CA GLU A 700 -38.17 -54.72 -13.98
C GLU A 700 -38.70 -55.73 -15.00
N SER A 701 -38.50 -55.50 -16.31
CA SER A 701 -38.89 -56.41 -17.33
C SER A 701 -38.21 -57.78 -17.23
N LYS A 702 -36.97 -57.81 -16.78
CA LYS A 702 -36.22 -59.06 -16.55
C LYS A 702 -36.69 -59.80 -15.28
N LEU A 703 -37.06 -59.09 -14.24
CA LEU A 703 -37.58 -59.65 -13.01
C LEU A 703 -38.96 -60.20 -13.14
N GLY A 704 -39.78 -59.71 -14.10
CA GLY A 704 -41.16 -60.14 -14.36
C GLY A 704 -42.02 -60.12 -13.11
N ASN A 705 -42.67 -61.24 -12.77
CA ASN A 705 -43.57 -61.32 -11.60
C ASN A 705 -42.86 -61.11 -10.23
N LYS A 706 -41.54 -61.15 -10.17
CA LYS A 706 -40.76 -60.87 -8.92
C LYS A 706 -40.63 -59.40 -8.62
N ALA A 707 -40.79 -58.51 -9.57
CA ALA A 707 -40.65 -57.08 -9.37
C ALA A 707 -41.58 -56.52 -8.27
N GLY A 708 -42.84 -57.00 -8.22
CA GLY A 708 -43.78 -56.60 -7.19
C GLY A 708 -43.41 -57.08 -5.76
N ALA A 709 -42.73 -58.21 -5.65
CA ALA A 709 -42.17 -58.68 -4.39
C ALA A 709 -40.97 -57.83 -3.99
N SER A 710 -40.03 -57.57 -4.90
CA SER A 710 -38.85 -56.74 -4.69
C SER A 710 -39.25 -55.29 -4.28
N GLN A 711 -40.35 -54.77 -4.81
CA GLN A 711 -40.85 -53.45 -4.38
C GLN A 711 -41.35 -53.44 -2.92
N LYS A 712 -41.94 -54.52 -2.45
CA LYS A 712 -42.42 -54.66 -1.06
C LYS A 712 -41.27 -54.84 -0.09
N GLU A 713 -40.19 -55.46 -0.52
CA GLU A 713 -38.99 -55.75 0.26
C GLU A 713 -37.90 -54.67 0.05
N LEU A 714 -38.26 -53.49 -0.49
CA LEU A 714 -37.31 -52.42 -0.84
C LEU A 714 -36.35 -52.07 0.27
N PRO A 715 -36.76 -51.84 1.54
CA PRO A 715 -35.83 -51.48 2.61
C PRO A 715 -34.80 -52.56 2.91
N GLU A 716 -35.23 -53.87 2.85
CA GLU A 716 -34.34 -55.00 3.10
C GLU A 716 -33.35 -55.21 1.94
N LEU A 717 -33.80 -55.00 0.70
CA LEU A 717 -32.95 -55.05 -0.49
C LEU A 717 -31.92 -53.91 -0.51
N LEU A 718 -32.29 -52.70 -0.14
CA LEU A 718 -31.34 -51.55 0.00
C LEU A 718 -30.31 -51.81 1.07
N ALA A 719 -30.73 -52.36 2.24
CA ALA A 719 -29.80 -52.73 3.29
C ALA A 719 -28.80 -53.80 2.81
N ARG A 720 -29.31 -54.83 2.12
CA ARG A 720 -28.44 -55.87 1.52
C ARG A 720 -27.55 -55.32 0.43
N ALA A 721 -27.99 -54.39 -0.40
CA ALA A 721 -27.17 -53.73 -1.41
C ALA A 721 -26.05 -52.88 -0.79
N GLY A 722 -26.33 -52.21 0.32
CA GLY A 722 -25.33 -51.45 1.08
C GLY A 722 -24.30 -52.30 1.82
N GLU A 723 -24.58 -53.57 2.06
CA GLU A 723 -23.68 -54.51 2.78
C GLU A 723 -22.94 -55.50 1.86
N LEU A 724 -23.15 -55.44 0.56
CA LEU A 724 -22.61 -56.36 -0.45
C LEU A 724 -21.09 -56.53 -0.50
N PRO A 725 -20.24 -55.51 -0.23
CA PRO A 725 -18.80 -55.58 -0.51
C PRO A 725 -18.04 -56.71 0.18
N ALA A 726 -18.53 -57.21 1.27
CA ALA A 726 -17.79 -58.22 2.04
C ALA A 726 -17.77 -59.62 1.38
N TYR A 727 -18.72 -59.94 0.48
CA TYR A 727 -18.98 -61.34 0.11
C TYR A 727 -19.12 -61.64 -1.39
N SER A 728 -19.26 -60.64 -2.25
CA SER A 728 -19.78 -60.86 -3.61
C SER A 728 -18.83 -60.57 -4.77
N PHE A 729 -17.70 -59.95 -4.56
CA PHE A 729 -16.76 -59.56 -5.61
C PHE A 729 -15.41 -60.27 -5.55
#